data_87b1455187f5a0cb6b3a787d508f80c0
#
_entry.id   87b1455187f5a0cb6b3a787d508f80c0
#
_cell.length_a   1.000
_cell.length_b   1.000
_cell.length_c   1.000
_cell.angle_alpha   90.00
_cell.angle_beta   90.00
_cell.angle_gamma   90.00
#
_symmetry.space_group_name_H-M   'P 1'
#
loop_
_entity.id
_entity.type
_entity.pdbx_description
1 polymer ?
#
loop_
_entity_poly.entity_id
_entity_poly.type
_entity_poly.pdbx_seq_one_letter_code
_entity_poly.pdbx_strand_id
1 'polypeptide(L)'
;MRNIRSIIASGLVIALSSCGTSVTKVEHNPAVPQTEYAASLINSYVPSMQKGYKIKIGVAENQADLPQEGFTIKRKGKTINIIGNDASGAIYGANRLLEYYKLNGNLEIPTIIVDAPEMKIRGACVGLQKTVYLPGHKVYEYPYTPKNFPWFYDKELWIKYLDMLAADNMNAVFLWNGHPFASLVKLEDYPFAAEVDDATMAKNQEMFSFLTTEAAKRGIRVIQMFYNIILSKPFADHYGIATQDRNRPITPLISDYTRKSISAFIQKYPNVGFLVCLGEAMATIEDDVEWMKNTIIPGIKDGLKASGRTDEPPIILRSHDTDGPRVLRESLPLYKNIYTMTKYTGESLTTYEPGGPWGETQRQLSSVAPIHISNVHILANLEPWRWSSPAFVDKAVKAMHRVHGANGLHLYPQANYWDWPYTADKLPNGERQLQIDRDWMWYSAWGRYAWKSQRDNDNVYWQKVLADYYGTDTLTARHILKAYDESGEIAPKLIRRFGITEGNRQCLLLGMKASQLVNPYKYTVYEEFYQSCGPAGEKLIEYVEKEWKHEKHVGELPLDIVDQCVEHGDKAVAAISNLSDKITKNKDEFERLVNDMECYKEFAYSFKYKVLGAQQVLNYKWSKDVEYLKKAVPLLEKSNEYYKKLAERTKDTYLYANSMQTSQRRIPVGGDGGKFKTWEEMIPVYEDELNSLKSNIVKLTSPDDANSKNEKYPKAVNADVKLISNYKTVTLTKGAKLFENRDEAIDSLAPELEGLKALVLNRDTTRIVGGKVEFETSKPVKMLVGFFIDDQNKFASPPKLETDATGNEFGQAEALITNAISMSNMPIVNIHAYHLNPGRHVINLPKGIIMVAGFTATDLKIRDAKLNGGSNEVDWLFMK
;
A
#
# COMPACT_ATOMS: atom_id res chain seq x y z
N MET A 1 -8.11 21.74 -23.21
CA MET A 1 -7.86 21.84 -24.66
C MET A 1 -6.72 22.83 -24.91
N ARG A 2 -5.68 22.35 -25.57
CA ARG A 2 -4.52 23.07 -26.07
C ARG A 2 -3.62 23.76 -25.04
N ASN A 3 -2.40 23.23 -25.03
CA ASN A 3 -1.10 23.84 -24.85
C ASN A 3 -0.50 23.83 -23.45
N ILE A 4 0.07 22.68 -23.10
CA ILE A 4 1.46 22.66 -22.64
C ILE A 4 2.16 21.64 -23.56
N ARG A 5 2.40 22.03 -24.81
CA ARG A 5 3.34 21.34 -25.68
C ARG A 5 4.73 21.86 -25.41
N SER A 6 5.61 20.91 -25.14
CA SER A 6 7.06 20.99 -25.22
C SER A 6 7.54 22.11 -26.10
N ILE A 7 8.33 23.02 -25.57
CA ILE A 7 9.27 23.81 -26.33
C ILE A 7 10.62 23.11 -26.20
N ILE A 8 10.85 22.10 -27.03
CA ILE A 8 12.20 21.75 -27.49
C ILE A 8 12.39 22.53 -28.79
N ALA A 9 12.94 23.72 -28.67
CA ALA A 9 13.35 24.49 -29.84
C ALA A 9 14.74 24.06 -30.25
N SER A 10 14.83 23.42 -31.42
CA SER A 10 16.09 23.24 -32.17
C SER A 10 16.71 24.60 -32.44
N GLY A 11 17.85 24.87 -31.83
CA GLY A 11 18.57 26.12 -31.97
C GLY A 11 19.19 26.26 -33.35
N LEU A 12 18.64 27.13 -34.15
CA LEU A 12 19.29 27.67 -35.33
C LEU A 12 20.19 28.83 -34.90
N VAL A 13 21.49 28.68 -35.02
CA VAL A 13 22.47 29.75 -34.77
C VAL A 13 22.36 30.77 -35.89
N ILE A 14 21.81 31.93 -35.57
CA ILE A 14 21.99 33.15 -36.39
C ILE A 14 22.85 34.10 -35.55
N ALA A 15 24.09 34.30 -35.99
CA ALA A 15 24.96 35.33 -35.47
C ALA A 15 24.48 36.72 -35.96
N LEU A 16 23.93 37.49 -35.03
CA LEU A 16 23.75 38.94 -35.20
C LEU A 16 24.53 39.66 -34.09
N SER A 17 25.60 40.29 -34.47
CA SER A 17 26.35 41.25 -33.68
C SER A 17 25.55 42.51 -33.48
N SER A 18 25.12 42.78 -32.23
CA SER A 18 24.74 44.13 -31.80
C SER A 18 24.83 44.27 -30.29
N CYS A 19 25.38 45.38 -29.91
CA CYS A 19 25.49 46.05 -28.62
C CYS A 19 25.18 45.28 -27.33
N GLY A 20 26.18 45.07 -26.56
CA GLY A 20 26.41 44.50 -25.27
C GLY A 20 25.39 44.57 -24.18
N THR A 21 24.44 43.64 -24.15
CA THR A 21 23.88 43.15 -22.88
C THR A 21 24.27 41.68 -22.78
N SER A 22 25.30 41.38 -21.96
CA SER A 22 25.79 40.00 -21.80
C SER A 22 24.69 39.06 -21.26
N VAL A 23 24.30 38.07 -22.06
CA VAL A 23 23.40 37.01 -21.64
C VAL A 23 24.02 36.26 -20.44
N THR A 24 23.23 35.77 -19.50
CA THR A 24 23.71 34.88 -18.45
C THR A 24 24.30 33.61 -19.09
N LYS A 25 25.54 33.26 -18.67
CA LYS A 25 26.28 32.13 -19.23
C LYS A 25 26.37 31.01 -18.19
N VAL A 26 26.13 29.78 -18.61
CA VAL A 26 26.31 28.56 -17.79
C VAL A 26 27.52 27.78 -18.33
N GLU A 27 28.52 27.57 -17.45
CA GLU A 27 29.72 26.77 -17.74
C GLU A 27 29.70 25.49 -16.92
N HIS A 28 29.99 24.37 -17.55
CA HIS A 28 30.03 23.04 -16.93
C HIS A 28 31.02 22.12 -17.63
N ASN A 29 31.25 20.94 -17.10
CA ASN A 29 32.02 19.88 -17.77
C ASN A 29 31.05 18.93 -18.50
N PRO A 30 30.98 18.95 -19.87
CA PRO A 30 30.06 18.11 -20.61
C PRO A 30 30.41 16.61 -20.58
N ALA A 31 31.63 16.26 -20.13
CA ALA A 31 32.05 14.87 -20.00
C ALA A 31 31.39 14.19 -18.76
N VAL A 32 30.79 14.96 -17.86
CA VAL A 32 30.05 14.47 -16.70
C VAL A 32 28.55 14.65 -16.93
N PRO A 33 27.80 13.59 -17.24
CA PRO A 33 26.40 13.69 -17.64
C PRO A 33 25.51 14.41 -16.62
N GLN A 34 25.78 14.30 -15.34
CA GLN A 34 25.02 14.98 -14.28
C GLN A 34 25.26 16.48 -14.28
N THR A 35 26.50 16.96 -14.58
CA THR A 35 26.76 18.40 -14.70
C THR A 35 26.17 18.99 -15.97
N GLU A 36 26.12 18.20 -17.05
CA GLU A 36 25.40 18.58 -18.26
C GLU A 36 23.88 18.71 -18.01
N TYR A 37 23.30 17.71 -17.31
CA TYR A 37 21.90 17.79 -16.91
C TYR A 37 21.63 18.99 -15.99
N ALA A 38 22.46 19.23 -14.98
CA ALA A 38 22.34 20.41 -14.12
C ALA A 38 22.42 21.73 -14.90
N ALA A 39 23.33 21.80 -15.89
CA ALA A 39 23.43 22.96 -16.77
C ALA A 39 22.18 23.12 -17.67
N SER A 40 21.62 22.04 -18.19
CA SER A 40 20.39 22.08 -18.97
C SER A 40 19.19 22.61 -18.18
N LEU A 41 19.07 22.22 -16.90
CA LEU A 41 18.04 22.74 -15.98
C LEU A 41 18.15 24.26 -15.84
N ILE A 42 19.35 24.77 -15.57
CA ILE A 42 19.54 26.22 -15.43
C ILE A 42 19.32 26.94 -16.75
N ASN A 43 19.83 26.39 -17.89
CA ASN A 43 19.69 26.98 -19.21
C ASN A 43 18.23 27.15 -19.64
N SER A 44 17.33 26.27 -19.22
CA SER A 44 15.88 26.40 -19.49
C SER A 44 15.26 27.67 -18.90
N TYR A 45 15.87 28.23 -17.85
CA TYR A 45 15.44 29.46 -17.19
C TYR A 45 16.26 30.71 -17.58
N VAL A 46 17.41 30.57 -18.25
CA VAL A 46 18.27 31.68 -18.63
C VAL A 46 17.51 32.81 -19.36
N PRO A 47 16.56 32.53 -20.29
CA PRO A 47 15.82 33.58 -20.97
C PRO A 47 15.04 34.52 -20.07
N SER A 48 14.59 34.00 -18.90
CA SER A 48 13.84 34.77 -17.88
C SER A 48 14.73 35.34 -16.79
N MET A 49 16.01 34.94 -16.69
CA MET A 49 16.95 35.38 -15.66
C MET A 49 17.52 36.76 -15.91
N GLN A 50 17.99 37.37 -14.83
CA GLN A 50 18.77 38.63 -14.91
C GLN A 50 20.00 38.45 -15.77
N LYS A 51 20.28 39.46 -16.60
CA LYS A 51 21.42 39.43 -17.56
C LYS A 51 22.77 39.65 -16.85
N GLY A 52 23.81 39.05 -17.44
CA GLY A 52 25.20 39.30 -17.06
C GLY A 52 25.73 38.43 -15.94
N TYR A 53 24.99 37.41 -15.51
CA TYR A 53 25.52 36.43 -14.57
C TYR A 53 26.38 35.37 -15.27
N LYS A 54 27.38 34.86 -14.55
CA LYS A 54 28.17 33.72 -14.92
C LYS A 54 27.97 32.60 -13.89
N ILE A 55 27.34 31.52 -14.32
CA ILE A 55 27.05 30.37 -13.45
C ILE A 55 28.03 29.24 -13.84
N LYS A 56 28.79 28.72 -12.90
CA LYS A 56 29.75 27.64 -13.11
C LYS A 56 29.29 26.44 -12.30
N ILE A 57 29.22 25.27 -12.94
CA ILE A 57 28.82 24.01 -12.33
C ILE A 57 30.02 23.06 -12.39
N GLY A 58 30.42 22.51 -11.26
CA GLY A 58 31.54 21.59 -11.14
C GLY A 58 31.35 20.57 -10.03
N VAL A 59 32.25 19.63 -10.00
CA VAL A 59 32.38 18.60 -8.97
C VAL A 59 33.75 18.77 -8.34
N ALA A 60 33.79 18.79 -7.01
CA ALA A 60 35.04 18.71 -6.26
C ALA A 60 35.02 17.40 -5.48
N GLU A 61 35.74 16.41 -5.98
CA GLU A 61 35.80 15.10 -5.34
C GLU A 61 36.34 15.21 -3.91
N ASN A 62 35.60 14.60 -2.98
CA ASN A 62 36.00 14.41 -1.57
C ASN A 62 36.31 15.68 -0.78
N GLN A 63 35.39 16.65 -0.75
CA GLN A 63 35.44 17.65 0.31
C GLN A 63 35.09 16.93 1.64
N ALA A 64 36.09 16.83 2.51
CA ALA A 64 36.01 16.07 3.77
C ALA A 64 34.84 16.49 4.69
N ASP A 65 34.33 17.71 4.51
CA ASP A 65 33.26 18.31 5.34
C ASP A 65 31.85 18.21 4.76
N LEU A 66 31.68 17.63 3.54
CA LEU A 66 30.38 17.46 2.89
C LEU A 66 30.05 15.97 2.69
N PRO A 67 28.87 15.50 3.11
CA PRO A 67 28.44 14.15 2.81
C PRO A 67 28.18 13.97 1.30
N GLN A 68 28.02 12.72 0.89
CA GLN A 68 27.59 12.35 -0.45
C GLN A 68 26.33 13.13 -0.86
N GLU A 69 26.26 13.55 -2.13
CA GLU A 69 25.17 14.36 -2.70
C GLU A 69 25.09 15.81 -2.14
N GLY A 70 25.97 16.19 -1.23
CA GLY A 70 26.08 17.56 -0.74
C GLY A 70 26.63 18.52 -1.80
N PHE A 71 26.38 19.81 -1.60
CA PHE A 71 26.89 20.87 -2.50
C PHE A 71 27.20 22.15 -1.76
N THR A 72 27.99 22.98 -2.41
CA THR A 72 28.25 24.38 -2.03
C THR A 72 27.90 25.30 -3.18
N ILE A 73 27.15 26.38 -2.93
CA ILE A 73 26.97 27.48 -3.86
C ILE A 73 27.67 28.70 -3.31
N LYS A 74 28.60 29.29 -4.07
CA LYS A 74 29.33 30.51 -3.69
C LYS A 74 29.02 31.60 -4.71
N ARG A 75 28.58 32.78 -4.23
CA ARG A 75 28.37 33.97 -5.04
C ARG A 75 29.41 35.04 -4.77
N LYS A 76 30.02 35.55 -5.84
CA LYS A 76 30.91 36.75 -5.79
C LYS A 76 30.48 37.69 -6.92
N GLY A 77 29.80 38.78 -6.56
CA GLY A 77 29.19 39.68 -7.53
C GLY A 77 28.17 38.92 -8.42
N LYS A 78 28.38 38.97 -9.74
CA LYS A 78 27.55 38.25 -10.72
C LYS A 78 28.09 36.85 -11.08
N THR A 79 29.09 36.35 -10.37
CA THR A 79 29.58 34.98 -10.56
C THR A 79 29.01 34.07 -9.47
N ILE A 80 28.35 32.97 -9.88
CA ILE A 80 27.81 31.94 -9.02
C ILE A 80 28.54 30.62 -9.35
N ASN A 81 29.16 30.02 -8.34
CA ASN A 81 29.81 28.72 -8.49
C ASN A 81 29.01 27.67 -7.70
N ILE A 82 28.51 26.65 -8.38
CA ILE A 82 27.86 25.47 -7.84
C ILE A 82 28.87 24.33 -7.86
N ILE A 83 29.23 23.80 -6.70
CA ILE A 83 30.22 22.73 -6.55
C ILE A 83 29.54 21.58 -5.80
N GLY A 84 29.28 20.48 -6.50
CA GLY A 84 28.83 19.23 -5.86
C GLY A 84 29.99 18.49 -5.21
N ASN A 85 29.75 17.82 -4.08
CA ASN A 85 30.72 16.89 -3.48
C ASN A 85 30.88 15.61 -4.34
N ASP A 86 29.89 15.34 -5.17
CA ASP A 86 29.87 14.39 -6.26
C ASP A 86 29.02 14.93 -7.42
N ALA A 87 28.89 14.15 -8.47
CA ALA A 87 28.15 14.59 -9.66
C ALA A 87 26.65 14.83 -9.40
N SER A 88 26.01 14.06 -8.51
CA SER A 88 24.62 14.27 -8.09
C SER A 88 24.46 15.54 -7.27
N GLY A 89 25.41 15.86 -6.39
CA GLY A 89 25.41 17.11 -5.62
C GLY A 89 25.39 18.36 -6.51
N ALA A 90 25.98 18.30 -7.71
CA ALA A 90 25.91 19.39 -8.67
C ALA A 90 24.47 19.61 -9.20
N ILE A 91 23.69 18.55 -9.39
CA ILE A 91 22.26 18.64 -9.76
C ILE A 91 21.47 19.32 -8.64
N TYR A 92 21.65 18.86 -7.40
CA TYR A 92 20.91 19.41 -6.26
C TYR A 92 21.29 20.85 -5.96
N GLY A 93 22.54 21.22 -6.21
CA GLY A 93 22.99 22.62 -6.16
C GLY A 93 22.29 23.48 -7.23
N ALA A 94 22.13 22.96 -8.46
CA ALA A 94 21.39 23.64 -9.51
C ALA A 94 19.89 23.77 -9.14
N ASN A 95 19.25 22.71 -8.61
CA ASN A 95 17.88 22.78 -8.10
C ASN A 95 17.71 23.85 -7.02
N ARG A 96 18.66 23.94 -6.08
CA ARG A 96 18.64 24.93 -5.01
C ARG A 96 18.74 26.36 -5.54
N LEU A 97 19.58 26.60 -6.55
CA LEU A 97 19.66 27.89 -7.23
C LEU A 97 18.34 28.23 -7.94
N LEU A 98 17.75 27.28 -8.64
CA LEU A 98 16.46 27.45 -9.33
C LEU A 98 15.30 27.66 -8.35
N GLU A 99 15.27 26.93 -7.24
CA GLU A 99 14.30 27.16 -6.15
C GLU A 99 14.38 28.63 -5.66
N TYR A 100 15.59 29.11 -5.38
CA TYR A 100 15.79 30.48 -4.95
C TYR A 100 15.31 31.48 -6.00
N TYR A 101 15.66 31.24 -7.28
CA TYR A 101 15.24 32.10 -8.38
C TYR A 101 13.72 32.15 -8.54
N LYS A 102 13.05 31.00 -8.52
CA LYS A 102 11.58 30.89 -8.63
C LYS A 102 10.87 31.64 -7.49
N LEU A 103 11.41 31.55 -6.28
CA LEU A 103 10.80 32.18 -5.10
C LEU A 103 11.01 33.68 -5.04
N ASN A 104 12.13 34.21 -5.58
CA ASN A 104 12.54 35.59 -5.38
C ASN A 104 12.61 36.43 -6.67
N GLY A 105 12.53 35.79 -7.82
CA GLY A 105 12.61 36.46 -9.14
C GLY A 105 14.00 37.02 -9.47
N ASN A 106 15.04 36.67 -8.69
CA ASN A 106 16.38 37.17 -8.86
C ASN A 106 17.45 36.13 -8.44
N LEU A 107 18.72 36.40 -8.76
CA LEU A 107 19.88 35.57 -8.43
C LEU A 107 20.74 36.14 -7.29
N GLU A 108 20.17 37.03 -6.46
CA GLU A 108 20.82 37.64 -5.31
C GLU A 108 20.84 36.69 -4.10
N ILE A 109 21.34 35.47 -4.30
CA ILE A 109 21.46 34.42 -3.28
C ILE A 109 22.45 34.88 -2.17
N PRO A 110 22.39 34.29 -0.96
CA PRO A 110 23.43 34.45 0.05
C PRO A 110 24.83 34.19 -0.53
N THR A 111 25.86 34.84 0.06
CA THR A 111 27.25 34.71 -0.41
C THR A 111 27.73 33.26 -0.47
N ILE A 112 27.24 32.43 0.45
CA ILE A 112 27.52 31.01 0.50
C ILE A 112 26.25 30.25 0.94
N ILE A 113 25.96 29.16 0.27
CA ILE A 113 24.96 28.13 0.66
C ILE A 113 25.70 26.81 0.70
N VAL A 114 25.60 26.07 1.80
CA VAL A 114 26.08 24.72 1.96
C VAL A 114 24.91 23.86 2.38
N ASP A 115 24.64 22.78 1.66
CA ASP A 115 23.51 21.90 1.97
C ASP A 115 23.80 20.45 1.55
N ALA A 116 23.11 19.51 2.20
CA ALA A 116 23.23 18.08 1.94
C ALA A 116 21.98 17.35 2.42
N PRO A 117 21.65 16.18 1.82
CA PRO A 117 20.45 15.43 2.21
C PRO A 117 20.57 14.78 3.57
N GLU A 118 19.51 14.85 4.37
CA GLU A 118 19.38 14.12 5.62
C GLU A 118 19.08 12.63 5.36
N MET A 119 18.16 12.33 4.45
CA MET A 119 17.90 10.96 4.00
C MET A 119 18.85 10.58 2.86
N LYS A 120 19.51 9.43 2.97
CA LYS A 120 20.49 8.94 1.99
C LYS A 120 19.84 8.32 0.76
N ILE A 121 18.71 7.64 0.96
CA ILE A 121 17.86 7.13 -0.11
C ILE A 121 16.54 7.92 -0.08
N ARG A 122 16.13 8.42 -1.22
CA ARG A 122 14.89 9.18 -1.41
C ARG A 122 14.30 8.73 -2.73
N GLY A 123 13.34 7.81 -2.68
CA GLY A 123 12.85 7.21 -3.91
C GLY A 123 11.35 6.99 -3.95
N ALA A 124 10.83 6.96 -5.16
CA ALA A 124 9.43 6.67 -5.43
C ALA A 124 9.27 5.36 -6.19
N CYS A 125 8.13 4.71 -5.97
CA CYS A 125 7.80 3.40 -6.51
C CYS A 125 6.85 3.51 -7.69
N VAL A 126 7.03 2.65 -8.69
CA VAL A 126 6.05 2.37 -9.74
C VAL A 126 5.75 0.88 -9.78
N GLY A 127 4.50 0.52 -10.04
CA GLY A 127 4.06 -0.88 -10.06
C GLY A 127 3.99 -1.44 -11.47
N LEU A 128 4.73 -2.52 -11.68
CA LEU A 128 4.60 -3.39 -12.86
C LEU A 128 3.82 -4.63 -12.46
N GLN A 129 2.63 -4.39 -11.92
CA GLN A 129 1.67 -5.41 -11.48
C GLN A 129 0.25 -5.06 -11.97
N LYS A 130 -0.64 -6.03 -11.91
CA LYS A 130 -2.07 -5.88 -12.25
C LYS A 130 -2.93 -6.23 -11.03
N THR A 131 -4.13 -5.71 -11.03
CA THR A 131 -5.12 -6.01 -9.98
C THR A 131 -5.77 -7.40 -10.11
N VAL A 132 -5.50 -8.10 -11.21
CA VAL A 132 -6.00 -9.44 -11.48
C VAL A 132 -4.85 -10.32 -11.97
N TYR A 133 -4.90 -11.62 -11.68
CA TYR A 133 -3.95 -12.55 -12.27
C TYR A 133 -4.14 -12.65 -13.80
N LEU A 134 -3.06 -12.87 -14.49
CA LEU A 134 -3.14 -13.17 -15.92
C LEU A 134 -3.86 -14.50 -16.16
N PRO A 135 -4.56 -14.65 -17.29
CA PRO A 135 -5.18 -15.92 -17.63
C PRO A 135 -4.20 -17.10 -17.56
N GLY A 136 -4.56 -18.14 -16.80
CA GLY A 136 -3.72 -19.32 -16.59
C GLY A 136 -2.64 -19.17 -15.53
N HIS A 137 -2.51 -18.01 -14.90
CA HIS A 137 -1.59 -17.75 -13.80
C HIS A 137 -2.33 -17.70 -12.46
N LYS A 138 -1.63 -18.11 -11.40
CA LYS A 138 -2.14 -18.12 -10.02
C LYS A 138 -1.33 -17.19 -9.08
N VAL A 139 -0.39 -16.44 -9.64
CA VAL A 139 0.55 -15.59 -8.92
C VAL A 139 0.67 -14.22 -9.61
N TYR A 140 1.22 -13.25 -8.92
CA TYR A 140 1.55 -11.92 -9.45
C TYR A 140 2.78 -11.95 -10.36
N GLU A 141 2.69 -12.74 -11.40
CA GLU A 141 3.69 -12.90 -12.44
C GLU A 141 3.21 -12.18 -13.70
N TYR A 142 3.85 -11.07 -14.01
CA TYR A 142 3.45 -10.19 -15.10
C TYR A 142 4.63 -9.91 -16.02
N PRO A 143 4.77 -10.68 -17.11
CA PRO A 143 5.79 -10.42 -18.12
C PRO A 143 5.71 -8.99 -18.67
N TYR A 144 6.87 -8.40 -18.91
CA TYR A 144 6.95 -7.07 -19.51
C TYR A 144 6.59 -7.18 -20.99
N THR A 145 5.37 -6.79 -21.32
CA THR A 145 4.86 -6.77 -22.70
C THR A 145 4.09 -5.47 -22.95
N PRO A 146 4.04 -5.00 -24.22
CA PRO A 146 3.21 -3.84 -24.58
C PRO A 146 1.73 -4.00 -24.22
N LYS A 147 1.24 -5.23 -24.16
CA LYS A 147 -0.14 -5.54 -23.74
C LYS A 147 -0.32 -5.34 -22.24
N ASN A 148 0.63 -5.79 -21.42
CA ASN A 148 0.51 -5.69 -19.95
C ASN A 148 0.80 -4.28 -19.47
N PHE A 149 1.85 -3.66 -19.98
CA PHE A 149 2.37 -2.36 -19.55
C PHE A 149 2.69 -1.47 -20.73
N PRO A 150 1.70 -0.95 -21.49
CA PRO A 150 1.96 -0.11 -22.65
C PRO A 150 2.79 1.14 -22.30
N TRP A 151 2.55 1.71 -21.12
CA TRP A 151 3.26 2.88 -20.61
C TRP A 151 4.76 2.62 -20.32
N PHE A 152 5.16 1.38 -20.07
CA PHE A 152 6.57 1.03 -19.86
C PHE A 152 7.43 1.37 -21.08
N TYR A 153 6.85 1.32 -22.27
CA TYR A 153 7.51 1.58 -23.56
C TYR A 153 7.44 3.05 -23.98
N ASP A 154 6.86 3.92 -23.15
CA ASP A 154 6.76 5.35 -23.41
C ASP A 154 7.99 6.08 -22.84
N LYS A 155 8.97 6.38 -23.73
CA LYS A 155 10.20 7.09 -23.36
C LYS A 155 9.93 8.51 -22.86
N GLU A 156 8.93 9.19 -23.40
CA GLU A 156 8.58 10.56 -22.99
C GLU A 156 8.01 10.58 -21.57
N LEU A 157 7.16 9.62 -21.23
CA LEU A 157 6.64 9.44 -19.88
C LEU A 157 7.77 9.18 -18.87
N TRP A 158 8.73 8.30 -19.21
CA TRP A 158 9.88 8.05 -18.34
C TRP A 158 10.75 9.27 -18.12
N ILE A 159 11.05 10.03 -19.20
CA ILE A 159 11.79 11.30 -19.07
C ILE A 159 11.06 12.26 -18.14
N LYS A 160 9.76 12.46 -18.37
CA LYS A 160 8.94 13.35 -17.54
C LYS A 160 8.94 12.94 -16.06
N TYR A 161 8.81 11.64 -15.80
CA TYR A 161 8.82 11.10 -14.43
C TYR A 161 10.19 11.28 -13.77
N LEU A 162 11.27 10.93 -14.45
CA LEU A 162 12.63 11.09 -13.93
C LEU A 162 13.01 12.57 -13.72
N ASP A 163 12.56 13.47 -14.58
CA ASP A 163 12.74 14.92 -14.41
C ASP A 163 12.01 15.44 -13.17
N MET A 164 10.78 14.97 -12.94
CA MET A 164 10.03 15.29 -11.72
C MET A 164 10.77 14.79 -10.46
N LEU A 165 11.21 13.53 -10.44
CA LEU A 165 11.96 12.97 -9.32
C LEU A 165 13.26 13.75 -9.04
N ALA A 166 14.01 14.09 -10.08
CA ALA A 166 15.24 14.87 -9.96
C ALA A 166 14.96 16.28 -9.41
N ALA A 167 13.90 16.94 -9.88
CA ALA A 167 13.47 18.26 -9.40
C ALA A 167 13.07 18.23 -7.92
N ASP A 168 12.49 17.13 -7.46
CA ASP A 168 12.11 16.88 -6.08
C ASP A 168 13.27 16.31 -5.23
N ASN A 169 14.49 16.34 -5.74
CA ASN A 169 15.71 15.84 -5.11
C ASN A 169 15.65 14.35 -4.71
N MET A 170 14.90 13.54 -5.43
CA MET A 170 14.90 12.10 -5.28
C MET A 170 16.04 11.44 -6.04
N ASN A 171 16.60 10.35 -5.49
CA ASN A 171 17.78 9.66 -6.02
C ASN A 171 17.54 8.18 -6.34
N ALA A 172 16.31 7.69 -6.20
CA ALA A 172 15.97 6.32 -6.55
C ALA A 172 14.58 6.20 -7.17
N VAL A 173 14.42 5.26 -8.10
CA VAL A 173 13.14 4.78 -8.60
C VAL A 173 13.04 3.29 -8.34
N PHE A 174 11.95 2.85 -7.71
CA PHE A 174 11.70 1.46 -7.38
C PHE A 174 10.71 0.87 -8.37
N LEU A 175 11.08 -0.26 -8.98
CA LEU A 175 10.21 -0.99 -9.90
C LEU A 175 9.65 -2.21 -9.18
N TRP A 176 8.35 -2.23 -8.95
CA TRP A 176 7.67 -3.28 -8.22
C TRP A 176 7.14 -4.34 -9.19
N ASN A 177 7.80 -5.50 -9.25
CA ASN A 177 7.39 -6.65 -10.07
C ASN A 177 7.78 -7.95 -9.36
N GLY A 178 6.92 -8.96 -9.45
CA GLY A 178 7.15 -10.24 -8.76
C GLY A 178 8.31 -11.04 -9.32
N HIS A 179 8.47 -11.11 -10.66
CA HIS A 179 9.54 -11.85 -11.33
C HIS A 179 10.00 -11.16 -12.63
N PRO A 180 10.92 -10.18 -12.54
CA PRO A 180 11.30 -9.35 -13.68
C PRO A 180 12.28 -10.01 -14.65
N PHE A 181 13.12 -10.93 -14.17
CA PHE A 181 14.32 -11.39 -14.91
C PHE A 181 13.97 -12.11 -16.22
N ALA A 182 12.96 -12.98 -16.21
CA ALA A 182 12.55 -13.74 -17.40
C ALA A 182 12.00 -12.86 -18.55
N SER A 183 11.74 -11.58 -18.28
CA SER A 183 11.35 -10.59 -19.29
C SER A 183 12.49 -9.65 -19.70
N LEU A 184 13.63 -9.66 -19.00
CA LEU A 184 14.71 -8.68 -19.13
C LEU A 184 16.05 -9.31 -19.51
N VAL A 185 16.28 -10.59 -19.23
CA VAL A 185 17.52 -11.29 -19.55
C VAL A 185 17.24 -12.71 -20.07
N LYS A 186 18.12 -13.20 -20.95
CA LYS A 186 18.17 -14.60 -21.39
C LYS A 186 19.29 -15.32 -20.66
N LEU A 187 19.02 -16.56 -20.26
CA LEU A 187 20.00 -17.41 -19.60
C LEU A 187 20.43 -18.51 -20.59
N GLU A 188 21.73 -18.66 -20.82
CA GLU A 188 22.27 -19.69 -21.71
C GLU A 188 21.91 -21.10 -21.24
N ASP A 189 21.99 -21.35 -19.92
CA ASP A 189 21.67 -22.66 -19.32
C ASP A 189 20.16 -22.94 -19.20
N TYR A 190 19.33 -21.89 -19.27
CA TYR A 190 17.86 -21.99 -19.15
C TYR A 190 17.17 -21.19 -20.27
N PRO A 191 17.44 -21.48 -21.57
CA PRO A 191 16.92 -20.68 -22.68
C PRO A 191 15.38 -20.71 -22.77
N PHE A 192 14.77 -21.74 -22.24
CA PHE A 192 13.31 -21.92 -22.17
C PHE A 192 12.65 -21.11 -21.06
N ALA A 193 13.41 -20.53 -20.11
CA ALA A 193 12.84 -19.82 -18.96
C ALA A 193 12.33 -18.41 -19.28
N ALA A 194 12.59 -17.88 -20.50
CA ALA A 194 12.09 -16.59 -20.92
C ALA A 194 10.56 -16.58 -21.02
N GLU A 195 9.92 -15.53 -20.51
CA GLU A 195 8.46 -15.35 -20.52
C GLU A 195 7.94 -14.56 -21.71
N VAL A 196 8.84 -14.06 -22.53
CA VAL A 196 8.54 -13.25 -23.71
C VAL A 196 9.33 -13.76 -24.91
N ASP A 197 8.82 -13.52 -26.11
CA ASP A 197 9.52 -13.84 -27.34
C ASP A 197 10.76 -12.96 -27.55
N ASP A 198 11.60 -13.33 -28.51
CA ASP A 198 12.87 -12.67 -28.78
C ASP A 198 12.72 -11.19 -29.17
N ALA A 199 11.69 -10.85 -29.91
CA ALA A 199 11.42 -9.47 -30.33
C ALA A 199 10.99 -8.61 -29.13
N THR A 200 10.13 -9.14 -28.27
CA THR A 200 9.71 -8.48 -27.04
C THR A 200 10.88 -8.38 -26.05
N MET A 201 11.70 -9.43 -25.91
CA MET A 201 12.91 -9.41 -25.08
C MET A 201 13.88 -8.31 -25.53
N ALA A 202 14.16 -8.21 -26.83
CA ALA A 202 15.03 -7.16 -27.36
C ALA A 202 14.49 -5.76 -27.05
N LYS A 203 13.18 -5.55 -27.22
CA LYS A 203 12.52 -4.28 -26.91
C LYS A 203 12.55 -3.97 -25.42
N ASN A 204 12.35 -4.95 -24.57
CA ASN A 204 12.45 -4.79 -23.11
C ASN A 204 13.87 -4.39 -22.70
N GLN A 205 14.86 -5.02 -23.28
CA GLN A 205 16.26 -4.72 -23.03
C GLN A 205 16.64 -3.30 -23.47
N GLU A 206 16.15 -2.86 -24.63
CA GLU A 206 16.31 -1.48 -25.08
C GLU A 206 15.70 -0.49 -24.10
N MET A 207 14.44 -0.73 -23.69
CA MET A 207 13.72 0.16 -22.79
C MET A 207 14.31 0.21 -21.38
N PHE A 208 14.71 -0.93 -20.85
CA PHE A 208 15.32 -0.95 -19.52
C PHE A 208 16.70 -0.32 -19.51
N SER A 209 17.51 -0.53 -20.58
CA SER A 209 18.79 0.16 -20.76
C SER A 209 18.61 1.67 -20.92
N PHE A 210 17.59 2.11 -21.67
CA PHE A 210 17.21 3.52 -21.78
C PHE A 210 16.88 4.09 -20.39
N LEU A 211 16.02 3.42 -19.63
CA LEU A 211 15.60 3.84 -18.28
C LEU A 211 16.80 3.99 -17.34
N THR A 212 17.67 2.98 -17.26
CA THR A 212 18.84 3.02 -16.35
C THR A 212 19.84 4.10 -16.76
N THR A 213 20.00 4.37 -18.05
CA THR A 213 20.87 5.42 -18.57
C THR A 213 20.31 6.81 -18.28
N GLU A 214 19.04 7.05 -18.57
CA GLU A 214 18.41 8.35 -18.30
C GLU A 214 18.29 8.66 -16.79
N ALA A 215 18.04 7.63 -15.98
CA ALA A 215 18.07 7.76 -14.53
C ALA A 215 19.47 8.15 -14.02
N ALA A 216 20.53 7.51 -14.52
CA ALA A 216 21.92 7.82 -14.15
C ALA A 216 22.31 9.26 -14.46
N LYS A 217 21.90 9.81 -15.60
CA LYS A 217 22.13 11.22 -15.98
C LYS A 217 21.52 12.19 -14.94
N ARG A 218 20.48 11.80 -14.25
CA ARG A 218 19.75 12.57 -13.25
C ARG A 218 20.17 12.26 -11.80
N GLY A 219 21.21 11.45 -11.61
CA GLY A 219 21.63 11.00 -10.28
C GLY A 219 20.67 10.03 -9.63
N ILE A 220 19.79 9.39 -10.40
CA ILE A 220 18.77 8.46 -9.92
C ILE A 220 19.20 7.02 -10.17
N ARG A 221 19.08 6.16 -9.17
CA ARG A 221 19.32 4.72 -9.28
C ARG A 221 18.03 3.97 -9.52
N VAL A 222 18.06 2.94 -10.34
CA VAL A 222 16.92 2.05 -10.59
C VAL A 222 17.02 0.86 -9.64
N ILE A 223 16.05 0.70 -8.75
CA ILE A 223 15.98 -0.39 -7.78
C ILE A 223 14.92 -1.38 -8.25
N GLN A 224 15.35 -2.57 -8.66
CA GLN A 224 14.45 -3.62 -9.10
C GLN A 224 14.04 -4.51 -7.92
N MET A 225 12.74 -4.58 -7.66
CA MET A 225 12.17 -5.51 -6.71
C MET A 225 11.89 -6.88 -7.37
N PHE A 226 12.01 -7.94 -6.59
CA PHE A 226 11.54 -9.26 -6.98
C PHE A 226 11.21 -10.11 -5.73
N TYR A 227 10.30 -11.09 -5.95
CA TYR A 227 9.97 -12.10 -4.95
C TYR A 227 10.66 -13.42 -5.31
N ASN A 228 11.51 -13.91 -4.44
CA ASN A 228 12.35 -15.09 -4.70
C ASN A 228 11.58 -16.40 -4.82
N ILE A 229 10.34 -16.44 -4.32
CA ILE A 229 9.46 -17.61 -4.44
C ILE A 229 8.84 -17.75 -5.82
N ILE A 230 8.79 -16.66 -6.59
CA ILE A 230 8.19 -16.66 -7.92
C ILE A 230 9.26 -17.06 -8.93
N LEU A 231 9.00 -18.14 -9.65
CA LEU A 231 9.79 -18.60 -10.79
C LEU A 231 9.05 -18.23 -12.07
N SER A 232 9.75 -18.10 -13.18
CA SER A 232 9.05 -17.95 -14.45
C SER A 232 8.17 -19.15 -14.75
N LYS A 233 7.01 -18.90 -15.34
CA LYS A 233 6.08 -19.97 -15.67
C LYS A 233 6.71 -21.02 -16.62
N PRO A 234 7.45 -20.63 -17.70
CA PRO A 234 8.11 -21.62 -18.55
C PRO A 234 9.15 -22.47 -17.79
N PHE A 235 9.91 -21.89 -16.86
CA PHE A 235 10.84 -22.65 -16.02
C PHE A 235 10.10 -23.64 -15.12
N ALA A 236 9.06 -23.17 -14.45
CA ALA A 236 8.25 -23.99 -13.54
C ALA A 236 7.57 -25.16 -14.28
N ASP A 237 6.99 -24.89 -15.46
CA ASP A 237 6.36 -25.91 -16.30
C ASP A 237 7.37 -26.94 -16.78
N HIS A 238 8.59 -26.51 -17.18
CA HIS A 238 9.65 -27.44 -17.66
C HIS A 238 10.06 -28.46 -16.59
N TYR A 239 10.14 -28.01 -15.32
CA TYR A 239 10.54 -28.90 -14.21
C TYR A 239 9.36 -29.48 -13.43
N GLY A 240 8.12 -29.22 -13.83
CA GLY A 240 6.93 -29.73 -13.16
C GLY A 240 6.76 -29.25 -11.72
N ILE A 241 7.21 -28.00 -11.42
CA ILE A 241 7.11 -27.37 -10.12
C ILE A 241 6.14 -26.17 -10.14
N ALA A 242 5.64 -25.75 -8.99
CA ALA A 242 4.79 -24.57 -8.92
C ALA A 242 5.59 -23.28 -9.17
N THR A 243 4.99 -22.28 -9.80
CA THR A 243 5.60 -20.94 -9.96
C THR A 243 5.82 -20.25 -8.62
N GLN A 244 4.94 -20.48 -7.66
CA GLN A 244 5.02 -19.95 -6.31
C GLN A 244 4.75 -21.04 -5.27
N ASP A 245 5.63 -21.18 -4.28
CA ASP A 245 5.46 -22.09 -3.14
C ASP A 245 6.36 -21.62 -1.98
N ARG A 246 5.76 -21.03 -0.94
CA ARG A 246 6.49 -20.55 0.25
C ARG A 246 7.16 -21.67 1.05
N ASN A 247 6.59 -22.87 0.98
CA ASN A 247 7.09 -24.03 1.72
C ASN A 247 8.09 -24.86 0.92
N ARG A 248 8.43 -24.41 -0.28
CA ARG A 248 9.40 -25.08 -1.12
C ARG A 248 10.79 -25.00 -0.49
N PRO A 249 11.48 -26.12 -0.31
CA PRO A 249 12.85 -26.11 0.15
C PRO A 249 13.76 -25.45 -0.89
N ILE A 250 14.80 -24.78 -0.43
CA ILE A 250 15.87 -24.29 -1.29
C ILE A 250 16.55 -25.52 -1.93
N THR A 251 16.47 -25.61 -3.26
CA THR A 251 17.13 -26.66 -4.02
C THR A 251 18.28 -26.08 -4.85
N PRO A 252 19.31 -26.87 -5.17
CA PRO A 252 20.40 -26.41 -6.04
C PRO A 252 19.90 -25.87 -7.38
N LEU A 253 18.83 -26.43 -7.93
CA LEU A 253 18.22 -26.00 -9.21
C LEU A 253 17.65 -24.57 -9.10
N ILE A 254 16.86 -24.30 -8.07
CA ILE A 254 16.22 -23.00 -7.90
C ILE A 254 17.26 -21.93 -7.54
N SER A 255 18.22 -22.29 -6.70
CA SER A 255 19.33 -21.39 -6.34
C SER A 255 20.20 -21.05 -7.56
N ASP A 256 20.54 -22.02 -8.40
CA ASP A 256 21.32 -21.80 -9.62
C ASP A 256 20.57 -20.92 -10.64
N TYR A 257 19.29 -21.21 -10.88
CA TYR A 257 18.43 -20.39 -11.74
C TYR A 257 18.38 -18.92 -11.28
N THR A 258 18.10 -18.69 -10.01
CA THR A 258 17.98 -17.33 -9.46
C THR A 258 19.34 -16.60 -9.45
N ARG A 259 20.42 -17.29 -9.04
CA ARG A 259 21.79 -16.75 -9.05
C ARG A 259 22.22 -16.33 -10.45
N LYS A 260 21.96 -17.17 -11.47
CA LYS A 260 22.24 -16.83 -12.89
C LYS A 260 21.37 -15.71 -13.41
N SER A 261 20.09 -15.64 -13.02
CA SER A 261 19.19 -14.54 -13.38
C SER A 261 19.71 -13.20 -12.85
N ILE A 262 20.12 -13.15 -11.59
CA ILE A 262 20.70 -11.95 -10.97
C ILE A 262 22.04 -11.60 -11.66
N SER A 263 22.89 -12.58 -11.90
CA SER A 263 24.17 -12.38 -12.55
C SER A 263 24.02 -11.77 -13.96
N ALA A 264 23.15 -12.36 -14.77
CA ALA A 264 22.85 -11.85 -16.12
C ALA A 264 22.27 -10.42 -16.12
N PHE A 265 21.40 -10.15 -15.13
CA PHE A 265 20.82 -8.81 -14.95
C PHE A 265 21.89 -7.76 -14.61
N ILE A 266 22.78 -8.06 -13.68
CA ILE A 266 23.90 -7.17 -13.29
C ILE A 266 24.87 -6.96 -14.44
N GLN A 267 25.18 -7.99 -15.22
CA GLN A 267 26.04 -7.86 -16.38
C GLN A 267 25.47 -6.89 -17.44
N LYS A 268 24.16 -6.98 -17.63
CA LYS A 268 23.49 -6.23 -18.69
C LYS A 268 23.19 -4.80 -18.33
N TYR A 269 22.79 -4.52 -17.08
CA TYR A 269 22.27 -3.21 -16.69
C TYR A 269 23.14 -2.54 -15.63
N PRO A 270 23.85 -1.45 -15.96
CA PRO A 270 24.48 -0.60 -14.98
C PRO A 270 23.45 0.26 -14.24
N ASN A 271 23.86 0.89 -13.13
CA ASN A 271 23.04 1.80 -12.33
C ASN A 271 21.77 1.16 -11.72
N VAL A 272 21.86 -0.11 -11.37
CA VAL A 272 20.77 -0.86 -10.74
C VAL A 272 21.08 -1.19 -9.27
N GLY A 273 20.05 -1.50 -8.51
CA GLY A 273 20.07 -2.10 -7.20
C GLY A 273 18.90 -3.05 -7.03
N PHE A 274 18.79 -3.68 -5.86
CA PHE A 274 17.76 -4.67 -5.59
C PHE A 274 16.96 -4.33 -4.34
N LEU A 275 15.66 -4.60 -4.40
CA LEU A 275 14.78 -4.70 -3.26
C LEU A 275 14.33 -6.15 -3.14
N VAL A 276 14.69 -6.81 -2.04
CA VAL A 276 14.42 -8.24 -1.83
C VAL A 276 13.42 -8.44 -0.69
N CYS A 277 12.47 -9.35 -0.92
CA CYS A 277 11.45 -9.76 0.04
C CYS A 277 11.68 -11.24 0.37
N LEU A 278 12.22 -11.54 1.54
CA LEU A 278 12.59 -12.91 1.95
C LEU A 278 11.44 -13.62 2.67
N GLY A 279 10.94 -13.06 3.77
CA GLY A 279 9.99 -13.74 4.65
C GLY A 279 8.64 -14.04 4.03
N GLU A 280 8.15 -13.20 3.12
CA GLU A 280 6.97 -13.54 2.30
C GLU A 280 7.27 -14.64 1.28
N ALA A 281 8.55 -14.92 1.07
CA ALA A 281 9.05 -15.85 0.07
C ALA A 281 9.39 -17.22 0.65
N MET A 282 9.74 -17.32 1.92
CA MET A 282 10.27 -18.51 2.56
C MET A 282 9.61 -18.80 3.89
N ALA A 283 9.61 -20.06 4.29
CA ALA A 283 8.91 -20.51 5.50
C ALA A 283 9.71 -20.31 6.78
N THR A 284 11.06 -20.27 6.70
CA THR A 284 11.93 -20.22 7.87
C THR A 284 12.95 -19.08 7.78
N ILE A 285 13.41 -18.62 8.94
CA ILE A 285 14.46 -17.60 9.03
C ILE A 285 15.81 -18.15 8.55
N GLU A 286 16.04 -19.42 8.75
CA GLU A 286 17.23 -20.13 8.24
C GLU A 286 17.29 -20.08 6.71
N ASP A 287 16.15 -20.32 6.05
CA ASP A 287 16.04 -20.20 4.60
C ASP A 287 16.29 -18.76 4.12
N ASP A 288 15.77 -17.75 4.84
CA ASP A 288 16.03 -16.33 4.54
C ASP A 288 17.53 -16.01 4.53
N VAL A 289 18.24 -16.47 5.56
CA VAL A 289 19.69 -16.28 5.71
C VAL A 289 20.45 -17.04 4.62
N GLU A 290 20.12 -18.30 4.40
CA GLU A 290 20.77 -19.14 3.39
C GLU A 290 20.61 -18.56 1.99
N TRP A 291 19.40 -18.16 1.65
CA TRP A 291 19.08 -17.59 0.33
C TRP A 291 19.87 -16.30 0.06
N MET A 292 19.94 -15.43 1.06
CA MET A 292 20.69 -14.17 0.94
C MET A 292 22.19 -14.43 0.73
N LYS A 293 22.77 -15.36 1.53
CA LYS A 293 24.22 -15.65 1.53
C LYS A 293 24.66 -16.49 0.34
N ASN A 294 23.86 -17.46 -0.06
CA ASN A 294 24.27 -18.51 -1.01
C ASN A 294 23.68 -18.31 -2.42
N THR A 295 22.67 -17.44 -2.57
CA THR A 295 22.02 -17.21 -3.87
C THR A 295 22.11 -15.75 -4.31
N ILE A 296 21.56 -14.80 -3.52
CA ILE A 296 21.44 -13.39 -3.94
C ILE A 296 22.82 -12.73 -4.01
N ILE A 297 23.56 -12.71 -2.91
CA ILE A 297 24.88 -12.06 -2.86
C ILE A 297 25.85 -12.70 -3.87
N PRO A 298 25.98 -14.04 -3.99
CA PRO A 298 26.81 -14.65 -5.02
C PRO A 298 26.38 -14.28 -6.44
N GLY A 299 25.08 -14.24 -6.75
CA GLY A 299 24.58 -13.84 -8.06
C GLY A 299 25.01 -12.41 -8.45
N ILE A 300 24.96 -11.48 -7.50
CA ILE A 300 25.45 -10.12 -7.72
C ILE A 300 26.98 -10.10 -7.96
N LYS A 301 27.73 -10.80 -7.13
CA LYS A 301 29.20 -10.88 -7.24
C LYS A 301 29.64 -11.52 -8.56
N ASP A 302 28.96 -12.58 -9.00
CA ASP A 302 29.24 -13.22 -10.28
C ASP A 302 28.99 -12.26 -11.44
N GLY A 303 27.89 -11.51 -11.41
CA GLY A 303 27.57 -10.51 -12.44
C GLY A 303 28.59 -9.38 -12.49
N LEU A 304 29.01 -8.85 -11.34
CA LEU A 304 30.03 -7.82 -11.24
C LEU A 304 31.39 -8.31 -11.76
N LYS A 305 31.79 -9.51 -11.37
CA LYS A 305 33.04 -10.14 -11.83
C LYS A 305 33.05 -10.32 -13.35
N ALA A 306 31.96 -10.85 -13.91
CA ALA A 306 31.83 -11.10 -15.32
C ALA A 306 31.84 -9.81 -16.15
N SER A 307 31.32 -8.71 -15.62
CA SER A 307 31.31 -7.38 -16.27
C SER A 307 32.53 -6.51 -15.92
N GLY A 308 33.47 -7.00 -15.10
CA GLY A 308 34.66 -6.24 -14.68
C GLY A 308 34.34 -5.04 -13.78
N ARG A 309 33.15 -5.03 -13.13
CA ARG A 309 32.71 -3.96 -12.24
C ARG A 309 33.17 -4.18 -10.82
N THR A 310 33.46 -3.10 -10.13
CA THR A 310 33.94 -3.10 -8.73
C THR A 310 32.97 -2.37 -7.77
N ASP A 311 31.93 -1.74 -8.29
CA ASP A 311 30.87 -1.14 -7.48
C ASP A 311 30.06 -2.22 -6.74
N GLU A 312 29.45 -1.84 -5.63
CA GLU A 312 28.49 -2.69 -4.91
C GLU A 312 27.07 -2.11 -5.09
N PRO A 313 26.24 -2.63 -6.01
CA PRO A 313 24.84 -2.23 -6.11
C PRO A 313 24.11 -2.42 -4.77
N PRO A 314 23.26 -1.48 -4.33
CA PRO A 314 22.58 -1.62 -3.05
C PRO A 314 21.61 -2.81 -3.07
N ILE A 315 21.58 -3.55 -1.96
CA ILE A 315 20.58 -4.54 -1.65
C ILE A 315 19.71 -3.97 -0.52
N ILE A 316 18.44 -3.78 -0.79
CA ILE A 316 17.48 -3.32 0.21
C ILE A 316 16.70 -4.54 0.69
N LEU A 317 16.91 -4.92 1.95
CA LEU A 317 16.18 -5.99 2.61
C LEU A 317 14.86 -5.45 3.16
N ARG A 318 13.75 -5.86 2.58
CA ARG A 318 12.42 -5.57 3.11
C ARG A 318 12.15 -6.49 4.31
N SER A 319 12.11 -5.92 5.50
CA SER A 319 11.90 -6.65 6.76
C SER A 319 10.40 -6.85 7.02
N HIS A 320 9.77 -7.68 6.20
CA HIS A 320 8.39 -8.10 6.34
C HIS A 320 8.40 -9.64 6.44
N ASP A 321 7.83 -10.17 7.52
CA ASP A 321 7.89 -11.58 7.89
C ASP A 321 9.34 -12.15 7.96
N THR A 322 10.35 -11.29 8.15
CA THR A 322 11.78 -11.64 8.14
C THR A 322 12.44 -11.15 9.43
N ASP A 323 13.30 -11.94 10.04
CA ASP A 323 14.26 -11.45 11.06
C ASP A 323 15.38 -10.62 10.38
N GLY A 324 15.02 -9.40 9.98
CA GLY A 324 15.92 -8.49 9.28
C GLY A 324 17.25 -8.25 10.00
N PRO A 325 17.29 -8.02 11.32
CA PRO A 325 18.53 -7.89 12.08
C PRO A 325 19.44 -9.11 11.96
N ARG A 326 18.92 -10.32 12.00
CA ARG A 326 19.71 -11.55 11.85
C ARG A 326 20.25 -11.70 10.43
N VAL A 327 19.38 -11.59 9.42
CA VAL A 327 19.81 -11.68 8.00
C VAL A 327 20.91 -10.66 7.71
N LEU A 328 20.74 -9.43 8.21
CA LEU A 328 21.73 -8.36 7.99
C LEU A 328 23.08 -8.66 8.66
N ARG A 329 23.08 -9.04 9.95
CA ARG A 329 24.33 -9.37 10.67
C ARG A 329 25.12 -10.48 9.98
N GLU A 330 24.44 -11.49 9.44
CA GLU A 330 25.09 -12.60 8.75
C GLU A 330 25.53 -12.27 7.32
N SER A 331 24.90 -11.28 6.68
CA SER A 331 25.17 -10.90 5.28
C SER A 331 26.20 -9.78 5.15
N LEU A 332 26.29 -8.83 6.10
CA LEU A 332 27.22 -7.69 6.05
C LEU A 332 28.70 -8.07 5.95
N PRO A 333 29.19 -9.18 6.53
CA PRO A 333 30.57 -9.64 6.31
C PRO A 333 30.84 -10.02 4.85
N LEU A 334 29.81 -10.42 4.10
CA LEU A 334 29.92 -10.87 2.72
C LEU A 334 29.68 -9.72 1.72
N TYR A 335 28.85 -8.75 2.07
CA TYR A 335 28.46 -7.64 1.19
C TYR A 335 28.13 -6.41 2.03
N LYS A 336 28.76 -5.26 1.74
CA LYS A 336 28.67 -4.08 2.62
C LYS A 336 27.47 -3.19 2.33
N ASN A 337 27.03 -3.13 1.09
CA ASN A 337 26.01 -2.20 0.65
C ASN A 337 24.59 -2.81 0.79
N ILE A 338 24.25 -3.23 2.03
CA ILE A 338 22.93 -3.78 2.40
C ILE A 338 22.22 -2.81 3.34
N TYR A 339 20.96 -2.51 3.04
CA TYR A 339 20.09 -1.62 3.79
C TYR A 339 18.84 -2.37 4.27
N THR A 340 18.21 -1.85 5.31
CA THR A 340 16.88 -2.35 5.74
C THR A 340 15.77 -1.42 5.30
N MET A 341 14.60 -1.99 5.08
CA MET A 341 13.38 -1.25 4.79
C MET A 341 12.18 -1.89 5.50
N THR A 342 11.32 -1.08 6.11
CA THR A 342 10.02 -1.55 6.59
C THR A 342 8.95 -0.47 6.46
N LYS A 343 7.68 -0.89 6.48
CA LYS A 343 6.52 0.00 6.35
C LYS A 343 6.52 1.05 7.46
N TYR A 344 6.28 2.31 7.11
CA TYR A 344 6.27 3.43 8.05
C TYR A 344 5.20 3.27 9.13
N THR A 345 3.96 3.07 8.74
CA THR A 345 2.80 2.88 9.64
C THR A 345 1.92 1.70 9.20
N GLY A 346 2.53 0.59 8.76
CA GLY A 346 1.82 -0.59 8.27
C GLY A 346 1.33 -0.43 6.82
N GLU A 347 0.13 -0.89 6.54
CA GLU A 347 -0.42 -0.94 5.18
C GLU A 347 -0.97 0.41 4.68
N SER A 348 -0.93 1.45 5.50
CA SER A 348 -1.54 2.75 5.26
C SER A 348 -0.78 3.86 5.94
N LEU A 349 -1.04 5.10 5.53
CA LEU A 349 -0.56 6.28 6.24
C LEU A 349 -1.57 6.62 7.37
N THR A 350 -1.28 6.21 8.60
CA THR A 350 -2.21 6.30 9.73
C THR A 350 -1.91 7.45 10.68
N THR A 351 -0.65 7.85 10.79
CA THR A 351 -0.21 8.90 11.70
C THR A 351 1.11 9.51 11.24
N TYR A 352 1.35 10.74 11.64
CA TYR A 352 2.67 11.38 11.57
C TYR A 352 3.47 11.20 12.87
N GLU A 353 2.92 10.57 13.89
CA GLU A 353 3.57 10.30 15.18
C GLU A 353 3.49 8.81 15.51
N PRO A 354 4.26 7.96 14.80
CA PRO A 354 4.26 6.53 15.06
C PRO A 354 4.89 6.23 16.41
N GLY A 355 4.42 5.16 17.06
CA GLY A 355 4.89 4.78 18.39
C GLY A 355 4.72 3.29 18.67
N GLY A 356 4.76 2.94 19.95
CA GLY A 356 4.51 1.59 20.43
C GLY A 356 5.49 0.53 19.92
N PRO A 357 5.10 -0.75 19.94
CA PRO A 357 5.94 -1.87 19.50
C PRO A 357 6.46 -1.75 18.07
N TRP A 358 5.68 -1.13 17.19
CA TRP A 358 6.07 -0.88 15.80
C TRP A 358 7.29 0.03 15.69
N GLY A 359 7.29 1.14 16.45
CA GLY A 359 8.45 2.04 16.52
C GLY A 359 9.69 1.36 17.10
N GLU A 360 9.52 0.42 18.04
CA GLU A 360 10.63 -0.36 18.58
C GLU A 360 11.27 -1.27 17.54
N THR A 361 10.46 -1.99 16.75
CA THR A 361 10.94 -2.81 15.62
C THR A 361 11.74 -1.97 14.62
N GLN A 362 11.28 -0.77 14.32
CA GLN A 362 11.98 0.16 13.41
C GLN A 362 13.34 0.55 13.98
N ARG A 363 13.43 0.87 15.28
CA ARG A 363 14.71 1.21 15.93
C ARG A 363 15.68 0.04 15.94
N GLN A 364 15.22 -1.18 16.14
CA GLN A 364 16.07 -2.38 16.07
C GLN A 364 16.66 -2.53 14.66
N LEU A 365 15.88 -2.31 13.61
CA LEU A 365 16.35 -2.37 12.23
C LEU A 365 17.33 -1.24 11.91
N SER A 366 17.06 -0.01 12.34
CA SER A 366 17.94 1.13 12.11
C SER A 366 19.28 1.02 12.87
N SER A 367 19.30 0.32 14.00
CA SER A 367 20.51 0.15 14.80
C SER A 367 21.55 -0.81 14.17
N VAL A 368 21.12 -1.69 13.28
CA VAL A 368 22.01 -2.70 12.64
C VAL A 368 22.34 -2.37 11.18
N ALA A 369 21.57 -1.49 10.55
CA ALA A 369 21.74 -1.12 9.15
C ALA A 369 22.46 0.23 8.99
N PRO A 370 23.34 0.39 8.00
CA PRO A 370 23.92 1.70 7.68
C PRO A 370 22.86 2.68 7.14
N ILE A 371 21.84 2.15 6.47
CA ILE A 371 20.64 2.89 6.02
C ILE A 371 19.41 2.08 6.38
N HIS A 372 18.49 2.71 7.09
CA HIS A 372 17.14 2.21 7.33
C HIS A 372 16.12 3.07 6.60
N ILE A 373 15.31 2.43 5.76
CA ILE A 373 14.36 3.09 4.87
C ILE A 373 12.95 2.95 5.44
N SER A 374 12.31 4.07 5.73
CA SER A 374 10.88 4.12 6.01
C SER A 374 10.09 4.05 4.71
N ASN A 375 9.28 3.01 4.55
CA ASN A 375 8.40 2.84 3.40
C ASN A 375 7.02 3.42 3.68
N VAL A 376 6.67 4.50 3.02
CA VAL A 376 5.30 5.05 3.00
C VAL A 376 4.45 4.16 2.10
N HIS A 377 3.88 3.14 2.71
CA HIS A 377 3.14 2.07 2.04
C HIS A 377 1.65 2.41 2.00
N ILE A 378 1.14 2.73 0.83
CA ILE A 378 -0.25 3.12 0.63
C ILE A 378 -0.97 2.03 -0.15
N LEU A 379 -1.85 1.28 0.51
CA LEU A 379 -2.67 0.29 -0.16
C LEU A 379 -4.14 0.70 -0.27
N ALA A 380 -4.64 1.54 0.60
CA ALA A 380 -6.07 1.55 0.77
C ALA A 380 -6.74 2.89 1.01
N ASN A 381 -6.11 4.01 1.14
CA ASN A 381 -6.80 4.99 1.96
C ASN A 381 -6.64 6.46 1.64
N LEU A 382 -5.83 6.80 0.69
CA LEU A 382 -5.72 8.18 0.21
C LEU A 382 -6.29 8.34 -1.20
N GLU A 383 -6.54 7.23 -1.90
CA GLU A 383 -7.16 7.19 -3.21
C GLU A 383 -8.69 7.29 -3.06
N PRO A 384 -9.40 7.96 -3.95
CA PRO A 384 -8.93 8.61 -5.16
C PRO A 384 -8.75 10.14 -5.03
N TRP A 385 -9.18 10.75 -3.91
CA TRP A 385 -9.20 12.19 -3.76
C TRP A 385 -7.79 12.75 -3.60
N ARG A 386 -7.61 14.02 -3.92
CA ARG A 386 -6.32 14.71 -3.77
C ARG A 386 -5.95 14.81 -2.30
N TRP A 387 -4.79 14.25 -1.99
CA TRP A 387 -4.23 14.27 -0.65
C TRP A 387 -2.78 14.74 -0.73
N SER A 388 -2.46 15.84 -0.14
CA SER A 388 -1.07 16.33 -0.05
C SER A 388 -0.98 17.40 1.02
N SER A 389 -0.87 17.00 2.28
CA SER A 389 -0.66 17.92 3.39
C SER A 389 0.84 18.08 3.67
N PRO A 390 1.48 19.21 3.31
CA PRO A 390 2.87 19.45 3.67
C PRO A 390 3.10 19.45 5.18
N ALA A 391 2.14 19.96 5.95
CA ALA A 391 2.25 19.96 7.41
C ALA A 391 2.25 18.54 8.01
N PHE A 392 1.47 17.61 7.45
CA PHE A 392 1.50 16.22 7.84
C PHE A 392 2.82 15.55 7.47
N VAL A 393 3.29 15.76 6.23
CA VAL A 393 4.53 15.18 5.71
C VAL A 393 5.74 15.67 6.49
N ASP A 394 5.83 16.96 6.81
CA ASP A 394 6.88 17.53 7.65
C ASP A 394 6.99 16.82 9.01
N LYS A 395 5.86 16.67 9.70
CA LYS A 395 5.80 15.96 10.98
C LYS A 395 6.19 14.48 10.83
N ALA A 396 5.73 13.82 9.75
CA ALA A 396 6.02 12.42 9.49
C ALA A 396 7.51 12.19 9.26
N VAL A 397 8.18 13.00 8.45
CA VAL A 397 9.62 12.87 8.19
C VAL A 397 10.44 13.14 9.46
N LYS A 398 10.07 14.15 10.25
CA LYS A 398 10.70 14.40 11.57
C LYS A 398 10.56 13.17 12.50
N ALA A 399 9.39 12.53 12.49
CA ALA A 399 9.16 11.33 13.27
C ALA A 399 9.95 10.12 12.73
N MET A 400 10.11 9.98 11.41
CA MET A 400 10.97 8.94 10.82
C MET A 400 12.39 9.03 11.38
N HIS A 401 12.97 10.21 11.44
CA HIS A 401 14.30 10.41 12.05
C HIS A 401 14.29 10.14 13.55
N ARG A 402 13.39 10.78 14.29
CA ARG A 402 13.39 10.76 15.75
C ARG A 402 12.92 9.44 16.35
N VAL A 403 11.86 8.85 15.80
CA VAL A 403 11.22 7.66 16.38
C VAL A 403 11.78 6.37 15.77
N HIS A 404 12.00 6.34 14.46
CA HIS A 404 12.47 5.14 13.76
C HIS A 404 13.98 5.09 13.58
N GLY A 405 14.69 6.21 13.71
CA GLY A 405 16.10 6.30 13.35
C GLY A 405 16.34 6.11 11.85
N ALA A 406 15.30 6.35 11.04
CA ALA A 406 15.38 6.18 9.60
C ALA A 406 16.18 7.32 8.94
N ASN A 407 16.98 6.98 7.94
CA ASN A 407 17.72 7.89 7.10
C ASN A 407 17.51 7.58 5.60
N GLY A 408 16.42 6.96 5.27
CA GLY A 408 15.94 6.70 3.90
C GLY A 408 14.43 6.70 3.79
N LEU A 409 13.94 7.05 2.59
CA LEU A 409 12.52 7.12 2.22
C LEU A 409 12.26 6.26 0.98
N HIS A 410 11.24 5.42 1.07
CA HIS A 410 10.60 4.78 -0.08
C HIS A 410 9.14 5.21 -0.12
N LEU A 411 8.72 5.81 -1.23
CA LEU A 411 7.42 6.43 -1.38
C LEU A 411 6.56 5.68 -2.40
N TYR A 412 5.39 5.21 -2.00
CA TYR A 412 4.36 4.79 -2.95
C TYR A 412 3.71 6.01 -3.61
N PRO A 413 3.16 5.87 -4.83
CA PRO A 413 2.28 6.89 -5.40
C PRO A 413 1.06 7.12 -4.49
N GLN A 414 0.58 8.35 -4.41
CA GLN A 414 -0.60 8.69 -3.59
C GLN A 414 -1.85 7.92 -4.07
N ALA A 415 -2.02 7.82 -5.38
CA ALA A 415 -3.11 7.10 -6.02
C ALA A 415 -2.80 5.61 -6.22
N ASN A 416 -1.88 5.04 -5.40
CA ASN A 416 -1.44 3.67 -5.52
C ASN A 416 -0.70 3.33 -6.84
N TYR A 417 0.03 2.21 -6.89
CA TYR A 417 0.79 1.80 -8.07
C TYR A 417 0.05 0.80 -8.98
N TRP A 418 -1.13 0.32 -8.58
CA TRP A 418 -1.86 -0.73 -9.31
C TRP A 418 -2.38 -0.28 -10.67
N ASP A 419 -2.78 0.97 -10.80
CA ASP A 419 -3.24 1.56 -12.06
C ASP A 419 -2.23 2.57 -12.63
N TRP A 420 -0.98 2.52 -12.15
CA TRP A 420 0.08 3.38 -12.68
C TRP A 420 0.13 3.32 -14.20
N PRO A 421 0.28 4.46 -14.90
CA PRO A 421 0.57 5.81 -14.40
C PRO A 421 -0.68 6.69 -14.21
N TYR A 422 -1.87 6.12 -14.18
CA TYR A 422 -3.13 6.86 -14.20
C TYR A 422 -3.74 7.03 -12.83
N THR A 423 -4.54 8.11 -12.70
CA THR A 423 -5.41 8.35 -11.54
C THR A 423 -6.82 7.78 -11.80
N ALA A 424 -7.66 7.79 -10.77
CA ALA A 424 -9.08 7.44 -10.89
C ALA A 424 -9.95 8.57 -11.49
N ASP A 425 -9.38 9.72 -11.81
CA ASP A 425 -10.15 10.85 -12.36
C ASP A 425 -10.88 10.48 -13.66
N LYS A 426 -12.17 10.81 -13.71
CA LYS A 426 -13.02 10.68 -14.88
C LYS A 426 -13.06 12.03 -15.59
N LEU A 427 -12.34 12.14 -16.70
CA LEU A 427 -12.30 13.36 -17.48
C LEU A 427 -13.41 13.40 -18.52
N PRO A 428 -14.00 14.58 -18.84
CA PRO A 428 -15.10 14.71 -19.79
C PRO A 428 -14.75 14.23 -21.22
N ASN A 429 -13.49 14.30 -21.60
CA ASN A 429 -12.98 13.84 -22.91
C ASN A 429 -12.67 12.34 -22.96
N GLY A 430 -12.84 11.60 -21.85
CA GLY A 430 -12.51 10.18 -21.74
C GLY A 430 -11.02 9.85 -21.64
N GLU A 431 -10.14 10.85 -21.62
CA GLU A 431 -8.70 10.65 -21.39
C GLU A 431 -8.42 10.29 -19.92
N ARG A 432 -7.29 9.65 -19.68
CA ARG A 432 -6.81 9.31 -18.35
C ARG A 432 -5.78 10.34 -17.88
N GLN A 433 -5.96 10.86 -16.67
CA GLN A 433 -5.02 11.80 -16.06
C GLN A 433 -3.83 11.05 -15.47
N LEU A 434 -2.62 11.57 -15.68
CA LEU A 434 -1.41 10.99 -15.11
C LEU A 434 -1.25 11.37 -13.64
N GLN A 435 -0.83 10.42 -12.82
CA GLN A 435 -0.52 10.64 -11.40
C GLN A 435 0.55 11.71 -11.21
N ILE A 436 1.59 11.71 -12.05
CA ILE A 436 2.68 12.70 -11.97
C ILE A 436 2.23 14.15 -12.26
N ASP A 437 1.11 14.34 -12.92
CA ASP A 437 0.54 15.69 -13.19
C ASP A 437 -0.41 16.12 -12.08
N ARG A 438 -1.21 15.18 -11.55
CA ARG A 438 -2.19 15.47 -10.52
C ARG A 438 -1.54 15.54 -9.12
N ASP A 439 -0.70 14.55 -8.80
CA ASP A 439 -0.18 14.34 -7.45
C ASP A 439 1.23 14.92 -7.26
N TRP A 440 1.61 15.92 -8.08
CA TRP A 440 2.93 16.54 -8.04
C TRP A 440 3.31 17.01 -6.63
N MET A 441 2.35 17.55 -5.88
CA MET A 441 2.58 18.08 -4.54
C MET A 441 2.90 16.96 -3.53
N TRP A 442 2.37 15.75 -3.72
CA TRP A 442 2.73 14.56 -2.95
C TRP A 442 4.23 14.26 -3.09
N TYR A 443 4.73 14.18 -4.32
CA TYR A 443 6.15 13.90 -4.56
C TYR A 443 7.05 15.02 -4.06
N SER A 444 6.68 16.27 -4.32
CA SER A 444 7.43 17.44 -3.90
C SER A 444 7.51 17.57 -2.37
N ALA A 445 6.43 17.31 -1.64
CA ALA A 445 6.44 17.39 -0.19
C ALA A 445 7.36 16.34 0.44
N TRP A 446 7.21 15.07 0.05
CA TRP A 446 8.08 14.02 0.58
C TRP A 446 9.55 14.21 0.18
N GLY A 447 9.84 14.57 -1.06
CA GLY A 447 11.22 14.87 -1.53
C GLY A 447 11.84 16.02 -0.77
N ARG A 448 11.09 17.12 -0.60
CA ARG A 448 11.54 18.33 0.10
C ARG A 448 11.92 18.06 1.55
N TYR A 449 11.04 17.39 2.31
CA TYR A 449 11.30 17.08 3.73
C TYR A 449 12.31 15.95 3.92
N ALA A 450 12.38 14.98 3.02
CA ALA A 450 13.42 13.95 3.01
C ALA A 450 14.81 14.54 2.71
N TRP A 451 14.89 15.62 1.91
CA TRP A 451 16.14 16.37 1.75
C TRP A 451 16.54 17.05 3.06
N LYS A 452 15.61 17.79 3.68
CA LYS A 452 15.85 18.51 4.94
C LYS A 452 14.56 18.67 5.74
N SER A 453 14.50 18.01 6.88
CA SER A 453 13.32 17.98 7.74
C SER A 453 13.08 19.26 8.52
N GLN A 454 14.13 20.06 8.76
CA GLN A 454 14.02 21.34 9.48
C GLN A 454 14.20 22.51 8.49
N ARG A 455 13.11 23.23 8.25
CA ARG A 455 13.09 24.37 7.33
C ARG A 455 12.37 25.56 7.94
N ASP A 456 13.00 26.72 7.85
CA ASP A 456 12.38 27.96 8.26
C ASP A 456 11.42 28.48 7.17
N ASN A 457 10.29 29.06 7.59
CA ASN A 457 9.32 29.72 6.71
C ASN A 457 8.74 28.83 5.59
N ASP A 458 8.59 27.54 5.84
CA ASP A 458 8.16 26.58 4.82
C ASP A 458 6.73 26.84 4.30
N ASN A 459 5.85 27.37 5.14
CA ASN A 459 4.52 27.82 4.69
C ASN A 459 4.60 28.91 3.61
N VAL A 460 5.59 29.81 3.67
CA VAL A 460 5.79 30.84 2.63
C VAL A 460 6.22 30.22 1.31
N TYR A 461 7.04 29.17 1.37
CA TYR A 461 7.41 28.39 0.19
C TYR A 461 6.16 27.80 -0.50
N TRP A 462 5.35 27.05 0.25
CA TRP A 462 4.16 26.40 -0.30
C TRP A 462 3.11 27.39 -0.82
N GLN A 463 2.94 28.54 -0.14
CA GLN A 463 2.07 29.61 -0.61
C GLN A 463 2.54 30.16 -1.96
N LYS A 464 3.84 30.39 -2.15
CA LYS A 464 4.39 30.88 -3.43
C LYS A 464 4.25 29.82 -4.55
N VAL A 465 4.54 28.55 -4.24
CA VAL A 465 4.41 27.46 -5.21
C VAL A 465 2.96 27.29 -5.66
N LEU A 466 2.02 27.28 -4.74
CA LEU A 466 0.58 27.19 -5.05
C LEU A 466 0.07 28.44 -5.76
N ALA A 467 0.57 29.62 -5.41
CA ALA A 467 0.21 30.86 -6.09
C ALA A 467 0.63 30.83 -7.58
N ASP A 468 1.82 30.35 -7.86
CA ASP A 468 2.30 30.18 -9.25
C ASP A 468 1.52 29.09 -10.00
N TYR A 469 1.29 27.94 -9.35
CA TYR A 469 0.57 26.81 -9.93
C TYR A 469 -0.86 27.17 -10.34
N TYR A 470 -1.58 27.86 -9.48
CA TYR A 470 -2.96 28.28 -9.73
C TYR A 470 -3.10 29.67 -10.35
N GLY A 471 -1.98 30.38 -10.53
CA GLY A 471 -1.98 31.75 -11.08
C GLY A 471 -2.79 32.72 -10.21
N THR A 472 -2.51 32.73 -8.92
CA THR A 472 -3.24 33.52 -7.91
C THR A 472 -2.26 34.26 -6.99
N ASP A 473 -2.79 35.04 -6.03
CA ASP A 473 -1.96 35.68 -5.00
C ASP A 473 -1.64 34.72 -3.83
N THR A 474 -0.62 35.08 -3.04
CA THR A 474 -0.15 34.23 -1.92
C THR A 474 -1.17 34.13 -0.78
N LEU A 475 -2.07 35.10 -0.62
CA LEU A 475 -3.14 35.03 0.38
C LEU A 475 -4.18 33.97 -0.01
N THR A 476 -4.59 33.94 -1.27
CA THR A 476 -5.45 32.91 -1.83
C THR A 476 -4.76 31.52 -1.76
N ALA A 477 -3.49 31.45 -2.11
CA ALA A 477 -2.69 30.21 -2.02
C ALA A 477 -2.57 29.69 -0.56
N ARG A 478 -2.53 30.59 0.43
CA ARG A 478 -2.57 30.21 1.85
C ARG A 478 -3.87 29.48 2.22
N HIS A 479 -5.00 29.91 1.66
CA HIS A 479 -6.28 29.24 1.86
C HIS A 479 -6.32 27.85 1.20
N ILE A 480 -5.74 27.73 0.01
CA ILE A 480 -5.60 26.44 -0.67
C ILE A 480 -4.72 25.49 0.15
N LEU A 481 -3.56 25.95 0.64
CA LEU A 481 -2.70 25.17 1.51
C LEU A 481 -3.44 24.70 2.77
N LYS A 482 -4.21 25.60 3.40
CA LYS A 482 -5.03 25.26 4.57
C LYS A 482 -6.04 24.15 4.24
N ALA A 483 -6.68 24.19 3.07
CA ALA A 483 -7.62 23.15 2.68
C ALA A 483 -6.95 21.76 2.57
N TYR A 484 -5.75 21.69 1.99
CA TYR A 484 -4.96 20.45 1.95
C TYR A 484 -4.56 19.97 3.36
N ASP A 485 -4.11 20.87 4.23
CA ASP A 485 -3.68 20.49 5.58
C ASP A 485 -4.86 20.00 6.44
N GLU A 486 -6.01 20.64 6.33
CA GLU A 486 -7.21 20.21 7.07
C GLU A 486 -7.74 18.87 6.53
N SER A 487 -7.94 18.73 5.23
CA SER A 487 -8.44 17.47 4.64
C SER A 487 -7.47 16.30 4.85
N GLY A 488 -6.17 16.59 4.90
CA GLY A 488 -5.11 15.59 5.09
C GLY A 488 -5.17 14.86 6.43
N GLU A 489 -5.86 15.39 7.43
CA GLU A 489 -6.04 14.77 8.75
C GLU A 489 -7.14 13.70 8.79
N ILE A 490 -8.11 13.72 7.85
CA ILE A 490 -9.35 12.93 7.95
C ILE A 490 -9.08 11.44 7.77
N ALA A 491 -8.56 11.02 6.63
CA ALA A 491 -8.34 9.60 6.35
C ALA A 491 -7.37 8.94 7.35
N PRO A 492 -6.20 9.54 7.70
CA PRO A 492 -5.31 8.97 8.70
C PRO A 492 -5.94 8.77 10.08
N LYS A 493 -6.76 9.74 10.55
CA LYS A 493 -7.45 9.65 11.84
C LYS A 493 -8.48 8.52 11.86
N LEU A 494 -9.31 8.43 10.82
CA LEU A 494 -10.33 7.38 10.72
C LEU A 494 -9.68 5.99 10.68
N ILE A 495 -8.63 5.80 9.87
CA ILE A 495 -7.96 4.51 9.74
C ILE A 495 -7.40 4.06 11.08
N ARG A 496 -6.63 4.91 11.75
CA ARG A 496 -5.97 4.51 13.00
C ARG A 496 -6.94 4.25 14.15
N ARG A 497 -8.11 4.90 14.14
CA ARG A 497 -9.07 4.77 15.26
C ARG A 497 -10.13 3.70 15.03
N PHE A 498 -10.59 3.52 13.80
CA PHE A 498 -11.60 2.51 13.50
C PHE A 498 -10.98 1.24 12.88
N GLY A 499 -9.71 1.31 12.54
CA GLY A 499 -8.93 0.23 11.99
C GLY A 499 -9.24 -0.06 10.52
N ILE A 500 -8.41 -0.91 9.96
CA ILE A 500 -8.65 -1.49 8.65
C ILE A 500 -8.95 -2.96 8.87
N THR A 501 -10.17 -3.36 8.57
CA THR A 501 -10.51 -4.77 8.44
C THR A 501 -10.03 -5.29 7.10
N GLU A 502 -9.96 -6.60 6.95
CA GLU A 502 -9.68 -7.21 5.65
C GLU A 502 -10.62 -6.67 4.55
N GLY A 503 -11.89 -6.42 4.92
CA GLY A 503 -12.87 -5.87 3.99
C GLY A 503 -12.61 -4.44 3.52
N ASN A 504 -11.92 -3.63 4.31
CA ASN A 504 -11.69 -2.21 4.03
C ASN A 504 -10.23 -1.90 3.65
N ARG A 505 -9.37 -2.89 3.65
CA ARG A 505 -7.95 -2.72 3.42
C ARG A 505 -7.62 -2.03 2.11
N GLN A 506 -8.39 -2.28 1.07
CA GLN A 506 -8.19 -1.72 -0.25
C GLN A 506 -9.01 -0.47 -0.51
N CYS A 507 -9.94 -0.10 0.37
CA CYS A 507 -10.75 1.08 0.13
C CYS A 507 -11.48 1.61 1.37
N LEU A 508 -10.77 2.34 2.22
CA LEU A 508 -11.43 3.03 3.33
C LEU A 508 -12.49 4.03 2.84
N LEU A 509 -12.18 4.77 1.79
CA LEU A 509 -13.03 5.88 1.33
C LEU A 509 -14.34 5.43 0.67
N LEU A 510 -14.54 4.14 0.41
CA LEU A 510 -15.89 3.58 0.20
C LEU A 510 -16.71 3.49 1.50
N GLY A 511 -16.08 3.64 2.64
CA GLY A 511 -16.71 3.58 3.96
C GLY A 511 -16.61 2.22 4.64
N MET A 512 -17.28 2.10 5.76
CA MET A 512 -17.42 0.86 6.54
C MET A 512 -18.89 0.54 6.75
N LYS A 513 -19.21 -0.75 6.86
CA LYS A 513 -20.53 -1.21 7.27
C LYS A 513 -20.74 -0.96 8.76
N ALA A 514 -21.99 -0.72 9.16
CA ALA A 514 -22.33 -0.63 10.58
C ALA A 514 -22.05 -1.96 11.32
N SER A 515 -22.28 -3.08 10.65
CA SER A 515 -21.92 -4.42 11.16
C SER A 515 -20.43 -4.59 11.44
N GLN A 516 -19.54 -3.97 10.65
CA GLN A 516 -18.10 -3.99 10.91
C GLN A 516 -17.71 -3.17 12.14
N LEU A 517 -18.40 -2.05 12.38
CA LEU A 517 -18.13 -1.20 13.55
C LEU A 517 -18.55 -1.86 14.86
N VAL A 518 -19.63 -2.64 14.84
CA VAL A 518 -20.13 -3.33 16.06
C VAL A 518 -19.50 -4.70 16.29
N ASN A 519 -18.87 -5.29 15.28
CA ASN A 519 -18.14 -6.57 15.39
C ASN A 519 -16.90 -6.58 14.48
N PRO A 520 -15.88 -5.76 14.79
CA PRO A 520 -14.67 -5.67 13.96
C PRO A 520 -13.89 -6.99 13.88
N TYR A 521 -13.97 -7.84 14.89
CA TYR A 521 -13.21 -9.10 14.94
C TYR A 521 -13.75 -10.20 14.02
N LYS A 522 -14.97 -10.05 13.53
CA LYS A 522 -15.52 -10.94 12.50
C LYS A 522 -14.76 -10.84 11.17
N TYR A 523 -14.20 -9.65 10.91
CA TYR A 523 -13.43 -9.35 9.72
C TYR A 523 -11.99 -9.16 10.15
N THR A 524 -11.10 -10.05 9.99
CA THR A 524 -9.70 -9.97 10.45
C THR A 524 -9.16 -8.55 10.53
N VAL A 525 -8.80 -8.09 11.72
CA VAL A 525 -8.38 -6.71 11.98
C VAL A 525 -6.87 -6.64 12.09
N TYR A 526 -6.24 -5.68 11.44
CA TYR A 526 -4.82 -5.40 11.57
C TYR A 526 -4.55 -4.67 12.88
N GLU A 527 -4.07 -5.39 13.88
CA GLU A 527 -3.79 -4.86 15.23
C GLU A 527 -2.80 -3.69 15.22
N GLU A 528 -1.84 -3.68 14.30
CA GLU A 528 -0.87 -2.60 14.17
C GLU A 528 -1.48 -1.22 13.90
N PHE A 529 -2.65 -1.15 13.33
CA PHE A 529 -3.34 0.12 13.10
C PHE A 529 -3.97 0.70 14.34
N TYR A 530 -4.28 -0.15 15.31
CA TYR A 530 -4.86 0.28 16.57
C TYR A 530 -3.83 0.54 17.66
N GLN A 531 -2.84 -0.32 17.77
CA GLN A 531 -1.98 -0.41 18.95
C GLN A 531 -0.50 -0.17 18.64
N SER A 532 -0.04 -0.52 17.45
CA SER A 532 1.39 -0.58 17.15
C SER A 532 1.94 0.67 16.50
N CYS A 533 1.16 1.37 15.67
CA CYS A 533 1.66 2.49 14.86
C CYS A 533 1.06 3.84 15.21
N GLY A 534 -0.02 3.89 15.92
CA GLY A 534 -0.72 5.13 16.23
C GLY A 534 -0.60 5.57 17.68
N PRO A 535 -1.11 6.77 18.03
CA PRO A 535 -1.34 7.12 19.42
C PRO A 535 -2.24 6.10 20.11
N ALA A 536 -1.99 5.85 21.39
CA ALA A 536 -2.87 5.01 22.19
C ALA A 536 -4.32 5.51 22.14
N GLY A 537 -5.28 4.61 22.14
CA GLY A 537 -6.69 4.97 22.10
C GLY A 537 -7.60 3.76 22.09
N GLU A 538 -8.90 4.00 22.03
CA GLU A 538 -9.93 2.99 22.19
C GLU A 538 -10.64 2.69 20.86
N LYS A 539 -10.95 1.41 20.64
CA LYS A 539 -11.90 0.98 19.61
C LYS A 539 -13.32 1.37 20.05
N LEU A 540 -14.23 1.51 19.12
CA LEU A 540 -15.62 1.85 19.45
C LEU A 540 -16.26 0.85 20.42
N ILE A 541 -15.99 -0.44 20.24
CA ILE A 541 -16.49 -1.51 21.12
C ILE A 541 -15.92 -1.40 22.54
N GLU A 542 -14.64 -1.04 22.68
CA GLU A 542 -13.97 -0.84 23.96
C GLU A 542 -14.49 0.42 24.66
N TYR A 543 -14.67 1.49 23.89
CA TYR A 543 -15.24 2.74 24.40
C TYR A 543 -16.62 2.53 25.02
N VAL A 544 -17.55 1.90 24.29
CA VAL A 544 -18.91 1.66 24.78
C VAL A 544 -18.94 0.68 25.97
N GLU A 545 -18.08 -0.32 25.97
CA GLU A 545 -17.95 -1.25 27.12
C GLU A 545 -17.50 -0.53 28.38
N LYS A 546 -16.48 0.34 28.26
CA LYS A 546 -15.98 1.14 29.38
C LYS A 546 -17.03 2.14 29.90
N GLU A 547 -17.75 2.81 29.01
CA GLU A 547 -18.88 3.66 29.40
C GLU A 547 -19.91 2.87 30.21
N TRP A 548 -20.26 1.68 29.73
CA TRP A 548 -21.21 0.81 30.42
C TRP A 548 -20.73 0.35 31.79
N LYS A 549 -19.45 0.04 31.92
CA LYS A 549 -18.80 -0.41 33.14
C LYS A 549 -18.34 0.72 34.06
N HIS A 550 -18.50 1.98 33.65
CA HIS A 550 -17.96 3.17 34.34
C HIS A 550 -16.43 3.11 34.53
N GLU A 551 -15.72 2.60 33.54
CA GLU A 551 -14.27 2.50 33.53
C GLU A 551 -13.63 3.76 32.92
N LYS A 552 -12.37 4.03 33.30
CA LYS A 552 -11.64 5.20 32.82
C LYS A 552 -11.20 5.00 31.37
N HIS A 553 -11.43 6.02 30.55
CA HIS A 553 -10.94 6.08 29.16
C HIS A 553 -9.44 6.37 29.06
N VAL A 554 -8.81 5.92 27.99
CA VAL A 554 -7.38 6.13 27.70
C VAL A 554 -7.13 6.52 26.25
N GLY A 555 -6.29 7.54 26.07
CA GLY A 555 -5.82 7.96 24.74
C GLY A 555 -6.89 8.61 23.88
N GLU A 556 -6.80 8.42 22.57
CA GLU A 556 -7.77 8.95 21.61
C GLU A 556 -9.09 8.18 21.69
N LEU A 557 -10.19 8.92 21.73
CA LEU A 557 -11.54 8.34 21.81
C LEU A 557 -12.22 8.35 20.42
N PRO A 558 -12.97 7.29 20.05
CA PRO A 558 -13.56 7.17 18.73
C PRO A 558 -14.57 8.28 18.42
N LEU A 559 -15.31 8.78 19.41
CA LEU A 559 -16.27 9.87 19.19
C LEU A 559 -15.57 11.21 18.96
N ASP A 560 -14.51 11.50 19.70
CA ASP A 560 -13.72 12.71 19.52
C ASP A 560 -13.06 12.73 18.13
N ILE A 561 -12.60 11.58 17.66
CA ILE A 561 -11.97 11.47 16.35
C ILE A 561 -12.97 11.75 15.21
N VAL A 562 -14.19 11.24 15.27
CA VAL A 562 -15.17 11.54 14.22
C VAL A 562 -15.62 12.99 14.27
N ASP A 563 -15.68 13.61 15.45
CA ASP A 563 -15.97 15.03 15.60
C ASP A 563 -14.85 15.90 15.01
N GLN A 564 -13.59 15.57 15.30
CA GLN A 564 -12.44 16.22 14.68
C GLN A 564 -12.45 16.09 13.16
N CYS A 565 -12.78 14.90 12.61
CA CYS A 565 -12.85 14.70 11.16
C CYS A 565 -13.92 15.58 10.50
N VAL A 566 -15.07 15.75 11.13
CA VAL A 566 -16.12 16.67 10.66
C VAL A 566 -15.62 18.11 10.71
N GLU A 567 -14.98 18.52 11.81
CA GLU A 567 -14.41 19.87 11.94
C GLU A 567 -13.34 20.15 10.87
N HIS A 568 -12.47 19.18 10.60
CA HIS A 568 -11.47 19.26 9.51
C HIS A 568 -12.14 19.38 8.14
N GLY A 569 -13.18 18.61 7.85
CA GLY A 569 -13.95 18.70 6.62
C GLY A 569 -14.60 20.09 6.43
N ASP A 570 -15.24 20.60 7.48
CA ASP A 570 -15.83 21.93 7.44
C ASP A 570 -14.80 23.04 7.23
N LYS A 571 -13.64 22.96 7.90
CA LYS A 571 -12.53 23.89 7.75
C LYS A 571 -11.90 23.84 6.35
N ALA A 572 -11.75 22.63 5.78
CA ALA A 572 -11.22 22.46 4.43
C ALA A 572 -12.12 23.14 3.40
N VAL A 573 -13.43 22.86 3.45
CA VAL A 573 -14.41 23.49 2.56
C VAL A 573 -14.45 25.01 2.77
N ALA A 574 -14.53 25.48 4.00
CA ALA A 574 -14.55 26.92 4.30
C ALA A 574 -13.29 27.65 3.80
N ALA A 575 -12.14 26.98 3.81
CA ALA A 575 -10.89 27.56 3.33
C ALA A 575 -10.87 27.76 1.80
N ILE A 576 -11.49 26.85 1.03
CA ILE A 576 -11.37 26.84 -0.44
C ILE A 576 -12.60 27.38 -1.16
N SER A 577 -13.75 27.46 -0.47
CA SER A 577 -14.99 28.01 -1.05
C SER A 577 -14.79 29.44 -1.52
N ASN A 578 -15.40 29.80 -2.62
CA ASN A 578 -15.40 31.15 -3.18
C ASN A 578 -14.02 31.67 -3.65
N LEU A 579 -13.09 30.76 -3.99
CA LEU A 579 -11.78 31.17 -4.53
C LEU A 579 -11.70 31.03 -6.06
N SER A 580 -12.64 30.39 -6.73
CA SER A 580 -12.61 30.06 -8.17
C SER A 580 -12.35 31.29 -9.05
N ASP A 581 -12.93 32.45 -8.73
CA ASP A 581 -12.75 33.69 -9.47
C ASP A 581 -11.32 34.26 -9.38
N LYS A 582 -10.56 33.85 -8.37
CA LYS A 582 -9.17 34.28 -8.15
C LYS A 582 -8.14 33.37 -8.82
N ILE A 583 -8.59 32.29 -9.43
CA ILE A 583 -7.74 31.28 -10.09
C ILE A 583 -7.64 31.59 -11.57
N THR A 584 -6.44 31.75 -12.09
CA THR A 584 -6.19 32.06 -13.51
C THR A 584 -5.53 30.93 -14.29
N LYS A 585 -4.83 30.01 -13.62
CA LYS A 585 -4.21 28.80 -14.22
C LYS A 585 -4.82 27.54 -13.59
N ASN A 586 -4.80 26.44 -14.32
CA ASN A 586 -5.25 25.11 -13.83
C ASN A 586 -6.65 25.14 -13.17
N LYS A 587 -7.57 25.89 -13.77
CA LYS A 587 -8.93 26.07 -13.22
C LYS A 587 -9.68 24.77 -13.03
N ASP A 588 -9.66 23.88 -14.05
CA ASP A 588 -10.34 22.59 -13.98
C ASP A 588 -9.79 21.71 -12.83
N GLU A 589 -8.48 21.79 -12.61
CA GLU A 589 -7.84 21.09 -11.48
C GLU A 589 -8.25 21.69 -10.13
N PHE A 590 -8.38 23.00 -10.07
CA PHE A 590 -8.86 23.69 -8.86
C PHE A 590 -10.31 23.33 -8.53
N GLU A 591 -11.20 23.29 -9.52
CA GLU A 591 -12.61 22.86 -9.31
C GLU A 591 -12.70 21.42 -8.84
N ARG A 592 -11.82 20.54 -9.34
CA ARG A 592 -11.73 19.16 -8.84
C ARG A 592 -11.24 19.12 -7.39
N LEU A 593 -10.26 19.95 -7.02
CA LEU A 593 -9.81 20.09 -5.65
C LEU A 593 -10.94 20.58 -4.73
N VAL A 594 -11.74 21.57 -5.16
CA VAL A 594 -12.92 22.03 -4.40
C VAL A 594 -13.92 20.90 -4.18
N ASN A 595 -14.20 20.12 -5.23
CA ASN A 595 -15.09 18.96 -5.13
C ASN A 595 -14.54 17.90 -4.17
N ASP A 596 -13.22 17.67 -4.15
CA ASP A 596 -12.61 16.71 -3.24
C ASP A 596 -12.72 17.14 -1.77
N MET A 597 -12.59 18.44 -1.48
CA MET A 597 -12.81 18.96 -0.12
C MET A 597 -14.25 18.72 0.34
N GLU A 598 -15.21 18.92 -0.53
CA GLU A 598 -16.62 18.60 -0.27
C GLU A 598 -16.83 17.07 -0.09
N CYS A 599 -16.15 16.23 -0.89
CA CYS A 599 -16.18 14.78 -0.72
C CYS A 599 -15.65 14.35 0.65
N TYR A 600 -14.52 14.89 1.09
CA TYR A 600 -13.98 14.64 2.43
C TYR A 600 -14.96 15.03 3.54
N LYS A 601 -15.62 16.19 3.40
CA LYS A 601 -16.64 16.66 4.34
C LYS A 601 -17.85 15.72 4.39
N GLU A 602 -18.46 15.40 3.24
CA GLU A 602 -19.61 14.52 3.17
C GLU A 602 -19.29 13.11 3.71
N PHE A 603 -18.08 12.62 3.42
CA PHE A 603 -17.59 11.36 3.96
C PHE A 603 -17.46 11.40 5.48
N ALA A 604 -16.85 12.45 6.03
CA ALA A 604 -16.67 12.61 7.48
C ALA A 604 -18.03 12.65 8.20
N TYR A 605 -19.00 13.38 7.68
CA TYR A 605 -20.36 13.42 8.24
C TYR A 605 -21.06 12.06 8.15
N SER A 606 -20.98 11.39 6.99
CA SER A 606 -21.57 10.05 6.84
C SER A 606 -20.96 9.08 7.84
N PHE A 607 -19.62 9.11 7.97
CA PHE A 607 -18.91 8.22 8.89
C PHE A 607 -19.26 8.51 10.36
N LYS A 608 -19.29 9.80 10.77
CA LYS A 608 -19.70 10.21 12.11
C LYS A 608 -21.07 9.65 12.48
N TYR A 609 -22.08 9.88 11.64
CA TYR A 609 -23.44 9.41 11.94
C TYR A 609 -23.53 7.88 11.95
N LYS A 610 -22.74 7.17 11.14
CA LYS A 610 -22.64 5.72 11.20
C LYS A 610 -22.05 5.23 12.52
N VAL A 611 -20.99 5.87 13.00
CA VAL A 611 -20.36 5.57 14.30
C VAL A 611 -21.34 5.83 15.44
N LEU A 612 -22.05 6.94 15.42
CA LEU A 612 -23.07 7.24 16.43
C LEU A 612 -24.22 6.21 16.42
N GLY A 613 -24.66 5.78 15.22
CA GLY A 613 -25.63 4.70 15.08
C GLY A 613 -25.12 3.36 15.65
N ALA A 614 -23.86 3.00 15.32
CA ALA A 614 -23.21 1.80 15.84
C ALA A 614 -23.02 1.86 17.37
N GLN A 615 -22.71 3.03 17.92
CA GLN A 615 -22.66 3.24 19.38
C GLN A 615 -23.99 2.90 20.05
N GLN A 616 -25.12 3.34 19.47
CA GLN A 616 -26.44 3.00 20.02
C GLN A 616 -26.71 1.50 19.97
N VAL A 617 -26.32 0.83 18.89
CA VAL A 617 -26.43 -0.64 18.79
C VAL A 617 -25.55 -1.35 19.82
N LEU A 618 -24.35 -0.84 20.09
CA LEU A 618 -23.49 -1.36 21.17
C LEU A 618 -24.06 -1.07 22.56
N ASN A 619 -24.74 0.06 22.78
CA ASN A 619 -25.47 0.32 24.03
C ASN A 619 -26.59 -0.72 24.25
N TYR A 620 -27.30 -1.10 23.17
CA TYR A 620 -28.25 -2.22 23.22
C TYR A 620 -27.57 -3.55 23.57
N LYS A 621 -26.35 -3.80 23.06
CA LYS A 621 -25.58 -5.01 23.41
C LYS A 621 -25.50 -5.22 24.91
N TRP A 622 -25.26 -4.17 25.68
CA TRP A 622 -25.11 -4.20 27.13
C TRP A 622 -26.44 -4.07 27.88
N SER A 623 -27.26 -3.11 27.49
CA SER A 623 -28.52 -2.79 28.23
C SER A 623 -29.67 -3.75 27.92
N LYS A 624 -29.69 -4.34 26.73
CA LYS A 624 -30.82 -5.06 26.13
C LYS A 624 -32.08 -4.19 25.94
N ASP A 625 -31.95 -2.86 26.08
CA ASP A 625 -33.03 -1.91 25.89
C ASP A 625 -33.18 -1.53 24.40
N VAL A 626 -34.28 -1.95 23.78
CA VAL A 626 -34.60 -1.73 22.36
C VAL A 626 -34.68 -0.23 22.00
N GLU A 627 -34.89 0.64 22.97
CA GLU A 627 -34.93 2.07 22.74
C GLU A 627 -33.59 2.60 22.18
N TYR A 628 -32.46 1.98 22.52
CA TYR A 628 -31.19 2.31 21.88
C TYR A 628 -31.17 1.94 20.38
N LEU A 629 -31.76 0.82 19.99
CA LEU A 629 -31.88 0.46 18.58
C LEU A 629 -32.76 1.44 17.81
N LYS A 630 -33.87 1.89 18.43
CA LYS A 630 -34.72 2.92 17.83
C LYS A 630 -33.98 4.25 17.66
N LYS A 631 -33.09 4.62 18.57
CA LYS A 631 -32.22 5.80 18.44
C LYS A 631 -31.16 5.64 17.35
N ALA A 632 -30.71 4.40 17.06
CA ALA A 632 -29.74 4.14 15.99
C ALA A 632 -30.31 4.43 14.60
N VAL A 633 -31.61 4.17 14.37
CA VAL A 633 -32.25 4.31 13.06
C VAL A 633 -32.08 5.71 12.46
N PRO A 634 -32.49 6.82 13.09
CA PRO A 634 -32.35 8.16 12.49
C PRO A 634 -30.90 8.57 12.28
N LEU A 635 -29.96 8.06 13.08
CA LEU A 635 -28.53 8.31 12.89
C LEU A 635 -28.02 7.64 11.63
N LEU A 636 -28.39 6.37 11.41
CA LEU A 636 -27.99 5.64 10.20
C LEU A 636 -28.71 6.19 8.94
N GLU A 637 -29.95 6.66 9.06
CA GLU A 637 -30.63 7.38 7.98
C GLU A 637 -29.84 8.62 7.58
N LYS A 638 -29.39 9.39 8.55
CA LYS A 638 -28.59 10.59 8.32
C LYS A 638 -27.21 10.27 7.75
N SER A 639 -26.58 9.16 8.18
CA SER A 639 -25.36 8.65 7.56
C SER A 639 -25.56 8.37 6.08
N ASN A 640 -26.65 7.67 5.72
CA ASN A 640 -26.97 7.36 4.34
C ASN A 640 -27.31 8.61 3.51
N GLU A 641 -27.93 9.63 4.11
CA GLU A 641 -28.18 10.92 3.43
C GLU A 641 -26.87 11.59 2.99
N TYR A 642 -25.88 11.70 3.89
CA TYR A 642 -24.58 12.27 3.56
C TYR A 642 -23.81 11.39 2.56
N TYR A 643 -23.94 10.07 2.67
CA TYR A 643 -23.32 9.15 1.71
C TYR A 643 -23.92 9.30 0.29
N LYS A 644 -25.21 9.54 0.15
CA LYS A 644 -25.84 9.84 -1.14
C LYS A 644 -25.33 11.14 -1.75
N LYS A 645 -25.11 12.18 -0.93
CA LYS A 645 -24.49 13.43 -1.39
C LYS A 645 -23.06 13.18 -1.90
N LEU A 646 -22.29 12.37 -1.19
CA LEU A 646 -20.96 11.95 -1.62
C LEU A 646 -21.00 11.18 -2.94
N ALA A 647 -21.91 10.23 -3.10
CA ALA A 647 -22.08 9.47 -4.33
C ALA A 647 -22.44 10.39 -5.51
N GLU A 648 -23.30 11.38 -5.31
CA GLU A 648 -23.66 12.37 -6.32
C GLU A 648 -22.44 13.19 -6.77
N ARG A 649 -21.55 13.58 -5.85
CA ARG A 649 -20.33 14.34 -6.17
C ARG A 649 -19.29 13.51 -6.93
N THR A 650 -19.27 12.20 -6.71
CA THR A 650 -18.22 11.31 -7.23
C THR A 650 -18.58 10.62 -8.53
N LYS A 651 -19.85 10.44 -8.86
CA LYS A 651 -20.33 9.66 -10.03
C LYS A 651 -19.78 10.15 -11.38
N ASP A 652 -19.58 11.46 -11.53
CA ASP A 652 -19.10 12.07 -12.76
C ASP A 652 -17.63 12.53 -12.68
N THR A 653 -17.00 12.38 -11.50
CA THR A 653 -15.63 12.83 -11.28
C THR A 653 -14.62 11.70 -11.12
N TYR A 654 -15.08 10.50 -10.75
CA TYR A 654 -14.20 9.36 -10.51
C TYR A 654 -14.71 8.07 -11.17
N LEU A 655 -13.77 7.28 -11.66
CA LEU A 655 -14.02 5.97 -12.27
C LEU A 655 -14.21 4.87 -11.22
N TYR A 656 -13.54 5.02 -10.08
CA TYR A 656 -13.54 4.09 -8.95
C TYR A 656 -13.00 4.78 -7.69
N ALA A 657 -13.29 4.21 -6.53
CA ALA A 657 -12.76 4.71 -5.27
C ALA A 657 -11.33 4.23 -4.96
N ASN A 658 -10.97 3.04 -5.44
CA ASN A 658 -9.61 2.49 -5.26
C ASN A 658 -9.27 1.50 -6.38
N SER A 659 -8.06 1.58 -6.91
CA SER A 659 -7.56 0.73 -7.99
C SER A 659 -7.29 -0.72 -7.57
N MET A 660 -7.13 -0.99 -6.28
CA MET A 660 -6.74 -2.29 -5.76
C MET A 660 -7.91 -3.27 -5.54
N GLN A 661 -9.14 -2.88 -5.83
CA GLN A 661 -10.28 -3.79 -5.75
C GLN A 661 -10.19 -4.87 -6.83
N THR A 662 -10.02 -6.10 -6.43
CA THR A 662 -9.71 -7.21 -7.31
C THR A 662 -10.66 -8.39 -7.11
N SER A 663 -10.71 -9.25 -8.13
CA SER A 663 -11.47 -10.50 -8.06
C SER A 663 -10.87 -11.53 -7.09
N GLN A 664 -9.60 -11.40 -6.72
CA GLN A 664 -8.96 -12.29 -5.77
C GLN A 664 -9.34 -11.99 -4.32
N ARG A 665 -9.89 -10.81 -4.05
CA ARG A 665 -10.16 -10.35 -2.69
C ARG A 665 -11.65 -10.17 -2.48
N ARG A 666 -12.16 -10.92 -1.53
CA ARG A 666 -13.55 -10.90 -1.13
C ARG A 666 -13.72 -9.99 0.05
N ILE A 667 -14.04 -8.74 -0.22
CA ILE A 667 -14.18 -7.73 0.81
C ILE A 667 -15.66 -7.38 1.00
N PRO A 668 -16.14 -7.27 2.24
CA PRO A 668 -17.55 -6.98 2.51
C PRO A 668 -18.01 -5.65 1.91
N VAL A 669 -17.15 -4.65 1.87
CA VAL A 669 -17.44 -3.32 1.31
C VAL A 669 -17.33 -3.33 -0.20
N GLY A 670 -16.22 -3.82 -0.76
CA GLY A 670 -16.03 -3.88 -2.21
C GLY A 670 -16.83 -4.96 -2.93
N GLY A 671 -17.51 -5.83 -2.17
CA GLY A 671 -18.25 -6.97 -2.68
C GLY A 671 -17.36 -8.12 -3.18
N ASP A 672 -17.98 -9.22 -3.58
CA ASP A 672 -17.29 -10.38 -4.13
C ASP A 672 -16.58 -10.03 -5.43
N GLY A 673 -15.30 -10.30 -5.50
CA GLY A 673 -14.49 -10.08 -6.69
C GLY A 673 -14.31 -8.61 -7.08
N GLY A 674 -14.36 -7.70 -6.10
CA GLY A 674 -14.26 -6.26 -6.37
C GLY A 674 -15.48 -5.71 -7.11
N LYS A 675 -16.66 -6.25 -6.84
CA LYS A 675 -17.90 -5.91 -7.51
C LYS A 675 -18.26 -4.43 -7.32
N PHE A 676 -18.13 -3.91 -6.12
CA PHE A 676 -18.44 -2.52 -5.81
C PHE A 676 -17.17 -1.68 -5.88
N LYS A 677 -17.10 -0.78 -6.85
CA LYS A 677 -15.96 0.10 -7.10
C LYS A 677 -16.26 1.56 -6.84
N THR A 678 -17.54 1.94 -6.85
CA THR A 678 -17.99 3.32 -6.72
C THR A 678 -18.92 3.49 -5.51
N TRP A 679 -19.07 4.73 -5.07
CA TRP A 679 -19.98 5.07 -3.97
C TRP A 679 -21.43 4.82 -4.31
N GLU A 680 -21.83 5.04 -5.57
CA GLU A 680 -23.19 4.79 -6.04
C GLU A 680 -23.56 3.30 -5.88
N GLU A 681 -22.62 2.39 -6.23
CA GLU A 681 -22.82 0.95 -6.06
C GLU A 681 -22.91 0.50 -4.59
N MET A 682 -22.39 1.30 -3.66
CA MET A 682 -22.47 1.02 -2.23
C MET A 682 -23.76 1.48 -1.55
N ILE A 683 -24.51 2.39 -2.16
CA ILE A 683 -25.79 2.89 -1.58
C ILE A 683 -26.73 1.75 -1.20
N PRO A 684 -27.05 0.79 -2.09
CA PRO A 684 -27.94 -0.33 -1.73
C PRO A 684 -27.40 -1.17 -0.57
N VAL A 685 -26.09 -1.31 -0.42
CA VAL A 685 -25.47 -2.09 0.67
C VAL A 685 -25.77 -1.45 2.02
N TYR A 686 -25.64 -0.14 2.13
CA TYR A 686 -25.91 0.58 3.38
C TYR A 686 -27.43 0.72 3.65
N GLU A 687 -28.25 0.83 2.61
CA GLU A 687 -29.72 0.80 2.75
C GLU A 687 -30.19 -0.57 3.23
N ASP A 688 -29.61 -1.66 2.73
CA ASP A 688 -29.96 -3.02 3.16
C ASP A 688 -29.61 -3.26 4.64
N GLU A 689 -28.47 -2.75 5.12
CA GLU A 689 -28.14 -2.80 6.56
C GLU A 689 -29.19 -2.06 7.41
N LEU A 690 -29.56 -0.85 7.00
CA LEU A 690 -30.58 -0.05 7.72
C LEU A 690 -31.96 -0.72 7.71
N ASN A 691 -32.37 -1.25 6.57
CA ASN A 691 -33.64 -1.93 6.42
C ASN A 691 -33.69 -3.22 7.25
N SER A 692 -32.57 -3.96 7.33
CA SER A 692 -32.42 -5.13 8.17
C SER A 692 -32.53 -4.76 9.65
N LEU A 693 -31.87 -3.69 10.08
CA LEU A 693 -31.99 -3.19 11.46
C LEU A 693 -33.44 -2.85 11.80
N LYS A 694 -34.13 -2.08 10.94
CA LYS A 694 -35.56 -1.74 11.14
C LYS A 694 -36.43 -2.98 11.27
N SER A 695 -36.25 -3.96 10.39
CA SER A 695 -36.99 -5.22 10.41
C SER A 695 -36.71 -6.01 11.69
N ASN A 696 -35.47 -6.09 12.13
CA ASN A 696 -35.09 -6.82 13.33
C ASN A 696 -35.56 -6.11 14.61
N ILE A 697 -35.66 -4.76 14.64
CA ILE A 697 -36.31 -4.03 15.74
C ILE A 697 -37.79 -4.42 15.85
N VAL A 698 -38.51 -4.49 14.72
CA VAL A 698 -39.93 -4.91 14.71
C VAL A 698 -40.05 -6.32 15.26
N LYS A 699 -39.19 -7.26 14.84
CA LYS A 699 -39.18 -8.64 15.38
C LYS A 699 -38.95 -8.67 16.89
N LEU A 700 -38.02 -7.88 17.42
CA LEU A 700 -37.73 -7.79 18.85
C LEU A 700 -38.88 -7.20 19.70
N THR A 701 -39.75 -6.37 19.08
CA THR A 701 -40.83 -5.66 19.78
C THR A 701 -42.19 -6.29 19.59
N SER A 702 -42.33 -7.27 18.67
CA SER A 702 -43.59 -7.92 18.40
C SER A 702 -43.94 -8.97 19.47
N PRO A 703 -45.16 -8.98 20.02
CA PRO A 703 -45.56 -9.93 21.07
C PRO A 703 -45.63 -11.41 20.59
N ASP A 704 -45.65 -11.63 19.27
CA ASP A 704 -45.87 -12.95 18.68
C ASP A 704 -44.61 -13.78 18.39
N ASP A 705 -43.45 -13.33 18.76
CA ASP A 705 -42.19 -13.99 18.40
C ASP A 705 -41.80 -15.19 19.27
N ALA A 706 -42.70 -15.71 20.08
CA ALA A 706 -42.58 -17.06 20.64
C ALA A 706 -42.55 -18.18 19.56
N ASN A 707 -42.92 -17.86 18.30
CA ASN A 707 -42.91 -18.75 17.15
C ASN A 707 -41.68 -18.66 16.24
N SER A 708 -40.77 -17.68 16.43
CA SER A 708 -39.53 -17.57 15.59
C SER A 708 -38.50 -18.66 15.84
N LYS A 709 -38.77 -19.56 16.82
CA LYS A 709 -37.97 -20.78 17.02
C LYS A 709 -38.00 -21.79 15.89
N ASN A 710 -38.73 -21.53 14.82
CA ASN A 710 -38.95 -22.44 13.68
C ASN A 710 -38.43 -21.92 12.32
N GLU A 711 -37.54 -20.93 12.26
CA GLU A 711 -36.84 -20.69 11.00
C GLU A 711 -36.04 -21.96 10.62
N LYS A 712 -36.53 -22.67 9.61
CA LYS A 712 -35.83 -23.82 9.03
C LYS A 712 -34.65 -23.28 8.21
N TYR A 713 -33.49 -23.28 8.81
CA TYR A 713 -32.26 -23.04 8.03
C TYR A 713 -31.98 -24.24 7.12
N PRO A 714 -31.62 -24.01 5.86
CA PRO A 714 -31.31 -25.11 4.97
C PRO A 714 -30.09 -25.84 5.54
N LYS A 715 -30.18 -27.15 5.65
CA LYS A 715 -29.04 -28.01 6.00
C LYS A 715 -27.99 -27.91 4.91
N ALA A 716 -26.73 -27.88 5.29
CA ALA A 716 -25.63 -27.93 4.35
C ALA A 716 -25.68 -29.25 3.57
N VAL A 717 -25.45 -29.13 2.29
CA VAL A 717 -25.31 -30.30 1.39
C VAL A 717 -23.83 -30.47 1.08
N ASN A 718 -23.31 -31.69 1.30
CA ASN A 718 -21.94 -32.00 0.93
C ASN A 718 -21.71 -31.77 -0.56
N ALA A 719 -20.72 -30.98 -0.88
CA ALA A 719 -20.27 -30.82 -2.25
C ALA A 719 -19.53 -32.09 -2.72
N ASP A 720 -19.59 -32.36 -4.02
CA ASP A 720 -18.86 -33.43 -4.62
C ASP A 720 -17.39 -33.05 -4.80
N VAL A 721 -16.57 -33.56 -3.87
CA VAL A 721 -15.13 -33.29 -3.81
C VAL A 721 -14.39 -34.61 -3.71
N LYS A 722 -13.42 -34.79 -4.59
CA LYS A 722 -12.51 -35.97 -4.57
C LYS A 722 -11.33 -35.61 -3.65
N LEU A 723 -11.35 -36.14 -2.42
CA LEU A 723 -10.23 -36.00 -1.48
C LEU A 723 -9.03 -36.83 -1.98
N ILE A 724 -7.87 -36.20 -2.08
CA ILE A 724 -6.59 -36.84 -2.47
C ILE A 724 -5.77 -37.16 -1.23
N SER A 725 -5.80 -36.23 -0.21
CA SER A 725 -5.20 -36.51 1.10
C SER A 725 -5.84 -37.70 1.77
N ASN A 726 -5.04 -38.52 2.46
CA ASN A 726 -5.49 -39.72 3.15
C ASN A 726 -6.10 -39.43 4.54
N TYR A 727 -7.09 -38.52 4.60
CA TYR A 727 -7.84 -38.25 5.83
C TYR A 727 -9.12 -39.11 5.86
N LYS A 728 -9.41 -39.69 7.03
CA LYS A 728 -10.73 -40.25 7.30
C LYS A 728 -11.75 -39.13 7.39
N THR A 729 -12.98 -39.43 7.08
CA THR A 729 -14.10 -38.50 7.24
C THR A 729 -15.08 -38.98 8.31
N VAL A 730 -15.70 -38.07 9.00
CA VAL A 730 -16.74 -38.29 9.97
C VAL A 730 -17.93 -37.35 9.66
N THR A 731 -19.14 -37.86 9.80
CA THR A 731 -20.35 -37.05 9.66
C THR A 731 -20.51 -36.16 10.88
N LEU A 732 -20.68 -34.87 10.69
CA LEU A 732 -20.93 -33.90 11.75
C LEU A 732 -22.31 -34.16 12.35
N THR A 733 -22.31 -34.67 13.57
CA THR A 733 -23.49 -34.93 14.42
C THR A 733 -23.06 -34.78 15.88
N LYS A 734 -24.03 -34.62 16.78
CA LYS A 734 -23.75 -34.69 18.21
C LYS A 734 -23.09 -36.03 18.53
N GLY A 735 -22.02 -35.99 19.31
CA GLY A 735 -21.22 -37.17 19.72
C GLY A 735 -20.11 -37.53 18.69
N ALA A 736 -20.01 -36.89 17.55
CA ALA A 736 -18.93 -37.13 16.60
C ALA A 736 -17.56 -36.68 17.14
N LYS A 737 -16.53 -37.50 16.90
CA LYS A 737 -15.13 -37.18 17.26
C LYS A 737 -14.39 -36.64 16.03
N LEU A 738 -13.80 -35.46 16.15
CA LEU A 738 -13.13 -34.75 15.03
C LEU A 738 -11.62 -34.99 14.99
N PHE A 739 -11.04 -35.56 16.04
CA PHE A 739 -9.60 -35.78 16.14
C PHE A 739 -9.29 -37.27 16.33
N GLU A 740 -8.31 -37.76 15.58
CA GLU A 740 -7.92 -39.19 15.64
C GLU A 740 -7.20 -39.57 16.93
N ASN A 741 -6.56 -38.60 17.56
CA ASN A 741 -5.72 -38.77 18.76
C ASN A 741 -6.35 -38.18 20.04
N ARG A 742 -7.65 -37.83 20.03
CA ARG A 742 -8.37 -37.22 21.12
C ARG A 742 -9.81 -37.73 21.19
N ASP A 743 -10.38 -37.70 22.40
CA ASP A 743 -11.71 -38.22 22.69
C ASP A 743 -12.81 -37.15 22.77
N GLU A 744 -12.45 -35.85 22.61
CA GLU A 744 -13.44 -34.78 22.63
C GLU A 744 -14.48 -34.99 21.51
N ALA A 745 -15.74 -34.97 21.92
CA ALA A 745 -16.89 -35.17 21.05
C ALA A 745 -17.71 -33.87 20.93
N ILE A 746 -18.45 -33.75 19.87
CA ILE A 746 -19.37 -32.64 19.65
C ILE A 746 -20.52 -32.73 20.62
N ASP A 747 -20.72 -31.74 21.48
CA ASP A 747 -21.86 -31.58 22.39
C ASP A 747 -23.07 -30.95 21.68
N SER A 748 -22.81 -29.93 20.89
CA SER A 748 -23.82 -29.26 20.04
C SER A 748 -23.16 -28.64 18.83
N LEU A 749 -23.92 -28.46 17.74
CA LEU A 749 -23.47 -27.85 16.50
C LEU A 749 -24.60 -27.04 15.84
N ALA A 750 -24.23 -26.08 15.02
CA ALA A 750 -25.18 -25.33 14.21
C ALA A 750 -25.97 -26.29 13.31
N PRO A 751 -27.30 -26.18 13.25
CA PRO A 751 -28.14 -27.09 12.45
C PRO A 751 -27.73 -27.18 10.98
N GLU A 752 -27.21 -26.09 10.44
CA GLU A 752 -26.72 -26.01 9.06
C GLU A 752 -25.51 -26.91 8.78
N LEU A 753 -24.68 -27.16 9.80
CA LEU A 753 -23.50 -28.00 9.70
C LEU A 753 -23.79 -29.49 9.84
N GLU A 754 -24.98 -29.85 10.37
CA GLU A 754 -25.35 -31.23 10.61
C GLU A 754 -25.40 -32.04 9.31
N GLY A 755 -24.72 -33.17 9.29
CA GLY A 755 -24.64 -34.04 8.12
C GLY A 755 -23.47 -33.76 7.16
N LEU A 756 -22.68 -32.71 7.39
CA LEU A 756 -21.46 -32.49 6.62
C LEU A 756 -20.40 -33.54 6.92
N LYS A 757 -19.57 -33.87 5.95
CA LYS A 757 -18.42 -34.78 6.08
C LYS A 757 -17.19 -33.99 6.47
N ALA A 758 -16.87 -33.97 7.75
CA ALA A 758 -15.66 -33.36 8.29
C ALA A 758 -14.45 -34.27 8.13
N LEU A 759 -13.27 -33.69 8.01
CA LEU A 759 -12.01 -34.43 8.01
C LEU A 759 -11.59 -34.75 9.46
N VAL A 760 -11.14 -35.97 9.71
CA VAL A 760 -10.55 -36.37 11.00
C VAL A 760 -9.07 -36.06 10.96
N LEU A 761 -8.66 -35.09 11.77
CA LEU A 761 -7.29 -34.60 11.82
C LEU A 761 -6.56 -35.08 13.07
N ASN A 762 -5.24 -35.08 13.06
CA ASN A 762 -4.44 -35.26 14.28
C ASN A 762 -4.23 -33.90 14.94
N ARG A 763 -4.89 -33.67 16.08
CA ARG A 763 -4.89 -32.39 16.80
C ARG A 763 -3.48 -31.91 17.18
N ASP A 764 -2.65 -32.84 17.69
CA ASP A 764 -1.31 -32.48 18.16
C ASP A 764 -0.37 -32.18 16.99
N THR A 765 -0.50 -32.91 15.91
CA THR A 765 0.25 -32.63 14.69
C THR A 765 -0.13 -31.27 14.09
N THR A 766 -1.42 -30.99 13.93
CA THR A 766 -1.84 -29.70 13.38
C THR A 766 -1.45 -28.54 14.27
N ARG A 767 -1.43 -28.72 15.59
CA ARG A 767 -1.02 -27.69 16.54
C ARG A 767 0.46 -27.32 16.39
N ILE A 768 1.34 -28.29 16.08
CA ILE A 768 2.79 -28.08 16.04
C ILE A 768 3.27 -27.69 14.64
N VAL A 769 2.79 -28.37 13.61
CA VAL A 769 3.31 -28.24 12.23
C VAL A 769 2.25 -27.77 11.21
N GLY A 770 0.98 -27.65 11.62
CA GLY A 770 -0.11 -27.41 10.68
C GLY A 770 -0.56 -28.68 9.97
N GLY A 771 -1.23 -28.53 8.85
CA GLY A 771 -1.73 -29.66 8.06
C GLY A 771 -1.78 -29.34 6.57
N LYS A 772 -1.97 -30.37 5.75
CA LYS A 772 -2.11 -30.21 4.30
C LYS A 772 -3.34 -30.99 3.82
N VAL A 773 -4.27 -30.29 3.18
CA VAL A 773 -5.47 -30.91 2.58
C VAL A 773 -5.39 -30.78 1.07
N GLU A 774 -5.39 -31.93 0.39
CA GLU A 774 -5.31 -31.98 -1.06
C GLU A 774 -6.58 -32.63 -1.63
N PHE A 775 -7.23 -31.95 -2.57
CA PHE A 775 -8.47 -32.45 -3.18
C PHE A 775 -8.68 -31.90 -4.59
N GLU A 776 -9.68 -32.41 -5.27
CA GLU A 776 -10.10 -31.97 -6.60
C GLU A 776 -11.61 -31.77 -6.62
N THR A 777 -12.07 -30.72 -7.29
CA THR A 777 -13.49 -30.42 -7.47
C THR A 777 -13.79 -30.00 -8.91
N SER A 778 -14.93 -30.43 -9.43
CA SER A 778 -15.42 -30.07 -10.77
C SER A 778 -16.32 -28.83 -10.77
N LYS A 779 -16.76 -28.36 -9.60
CA LYS A 779 -17.63 -27.18 -9.43
C LYS A 779 -17.03 -26.27 -8.35
N PRO A 780 -17.39 -24.98 -8.36
CA PRO A 780 -17.03 -24.09 -7.26
C PRO A 780 -17.58 -24.59 -5.91
N VAL A 781 -16.76 -24.59 -4.88
CA VAL A 781 -17.13 -25.07 -3.54
C VAL A 781 -16.70 -24.09 -2.44
N LYS A 782 -17.34 -24.17 -1.28
CA LYS A 782 -16.84 -23.60 -0.03
C LYS A 782 -16.22 -24.70 0.82
N MET A 783 -14.96 -24.54 1.21
CA MET A 783 -14.31 -25.34 2.25
C MET A 783 -14.54 -24.63 3.59
N LEU A 784 -15.09 -25.34 4.55
CA LEU A 784 -15.41 -24.83 5.87
C LEU A 784 -14.33 -25.24 6.87
N VAL A 785 -13.65 -24.26 7.47
CA VAL A 785 -12.53 -24.50 8.40
C VAL A 785 -12.82 -23.82 9.73
N GLY A 786 -12.69 -24.57 10.81
CA GLY A 786 -12.85 -24.10 12.17
C GLY A 786 -11.50 -23.88 12.85
N PHE A 787 -11.35 -22.74 13.50
CA PHE A 787 -10.20 -22.39 14.32
C PHE A 787 -10.60 -22.27 15.77
N PHE A 788 -10.03 -23.13 16.62
CA PHE A 788 -10.28 -23.08 18.05
C PHE A 788 -9.41 -22.01 18.69
N ILE A 789 -10.00 -21.13 19.46
CA ILE A 789 -9.25 -20.12 20.22
C ILE A 789 -8.49 -20.82 21.36
N ASP A 790 -7.17 -20.70 21.38
CA ASP A 790 -6.32 -21.27 22.42
C ASP A 790 -5.49 -20.15 23.06
N ASP A 791 -5.80 -19.80 24.31
CA ASP A 791 -5.13 -18.73 25.05
C ASP A 791 -3.63 -19.01 25.31
N GLN A 792 -3.23 -20.28 25.33
CA GLN A 792 -1.85 -20.69 25.53
C GLN A 792 -1.01 -20.69 24.24
N ASN A 793 -1.68 -20.83 23.11
CA ASN A 793 -1.04 -20.84 21.79
C ASN A 793 -1.85 -19.92 20.89
N LYS A 794 -1.40 -18.74 20.66
CA LYS A 794 -2.01 -17.69 19.81
C LYS A 794 -2.16 -18.08 18.32
N PHE A 795 -2.22 -19.38 18.01
CA PHE A 795 -2.16 -19.94 16.66
C PHE A 795 -3.52 -20.24 16.03
N ALA A 796 -4.61 -20.08 16.77
CA ALA A 796 -5.94 -20.35 16.21
C ALA A 796 -6.52 -19.09 15.55
N SER A 797 -5.75 -18.42 14.73
CA SER A 797 -6.27 -17.35 13.89
C SER A 797 -6.64 -17.90 12.50
N PRO A 798 -7.69 -17.38 11.86
CA PRO A 798 -7.90 -17.64 10.44
C PRO A 798 -6.64 -17.31 9.67
N PRO A 799 -6.32 -18.05 8.59
CA PRO A 799 -5.20 -17.69 7.74
C PRO A 799 -5.34 -16.23 7.32
N LYS A 800 -4.28 -15.47 7.53
CA LYS A 800 -4.26 -14.08 7.08
C LYS A 800 -4.41 -14.06 5.57
N LEU A 801 -5.11 -13.07 5.07
CA LEU A 801 -5.09 -12.76 3.66
C LEU A 801 -3.68 -12.39 3.25
N GLU A 802 -3.21 -13.09 2.27
CA GLU A 802 -2.06 -12.69 1.51
C GLU A 802 -2.46 -11.52 0.61
N THR A 803 -1.84 -10.41 0.82
CA THR A 803 -2.27 -9.14 0.24
C THR A 803 -1.34 -8.62 -0.83
N ASP A 804 -0.31 -9.37 -1.14
CA ASP A 804 0.76 -9.02 -2.05
C ASP A 804 1.03 -10.13 -3.06
N ALA A 805 2.23 -10.17 -3.60
CA ALA A 805 2.63 -11.08 -4.66
C ALA A 805 2.47 -12.57 -4.33
N THR A 806 2.41 -12.91 -3.06
CA THR A 806 2.15 -14.29 -2.66
C THR A 806 0.70 -14.70 -2.84
N GLY A 807 -0.18 -13.74 -3.05
CA GLY A 807 -1.61 -13.77 -3.31
C GLY A 807 -2.33 -15.06 -3.00
N ASN A 808 -3.22 -15.00 -2.06
CA ASN A 808 -3.97 -16.18 -1.66
C ASN A 808 -4.98 -16.55 -2.74
N GLU A 809 -4.76 -17.64 -3.46
CA GLU A 809 -5.71 -18.15 -4.47
C GLU A 809 -7.07 -18.53 -3.87
N PHE A 810 -7.14 -18.65 -2.55
CA PHE A 810 -8.34 -19.04 -1.82
C PHE A 810 -9.19 -17.83 -1.40
N GLY A 811 -8.71 -16.62 -1.63
CA GLY A 811 -9.39 -15.39 -1.23
C GLY A 811 -9.44 -15.23 0.29
N GLN A 812 -10.26 -14.28 0.74
CA GLN A 812 -10.47 -14.00 2.15
C GLN A 812 -11.37 -15.03 2.80
N ALA A 813 -10.93 -15.55 3.95
CA ALA A 813 -11.82 -16.27 4.83
C ALA A 813 -12.75 -15.29 5.55
N GLU A 814 -14.04 -15.50 5.44
CA GLU A 814 -15.03 -14.81 6.26
C GLU A 814 -15.38 -15.66 7.47
N ALA A 815 -15.54 -15.06 8.66
CA ALA A 815 -16.19 -15.73 9.75
C ALA A 815 -17.68 -15.84 9.43
N LEU A 816 -18.11 -17.01 8.99
CA LEU A 816 -19.52 -17.23 8.61
C LEU A 816 -20.39 -17.59 9.79
N ILE A 817 -19.85 -18.34 10.72
CA ILE A 817 -20.56 -18.76 11.93
C ILE A 817 -19.65 -18.53 13.12
N THR A 818 -20.07 -17.67 14.04
CA THR A 818 -19.47 -17.60 15.37
C THR A 818 -20.07 -18.67 16.27
N ASN A 819 -19.26 -19.27 17.14
CA ASN A 819 -19.71 -20.31 18.06
C ASN A 819 -20.45 -21.47 17.37
N ALA A 820 -19.89 -21.96 16.28
CA ALA A 820 -20.54 -22.89 15.38
C ALA A 820 -20.66 -24.30 15.96
N ILE A 821 -19.72 -24.71 16.78
CA ILE A 821 -19.64 -26.06 17.38
C ILE A 821 -19.15 -25.93 18.82
N SER A 822 -19.82 -26.62 19.74
CA SER A 822 -19.39 -26.82 21.11
C SER A 822 -18.88 -28.21 21.32
N MET A 823 -17.74 -28.34 21.96
CA MET A 823 -17.10 -29.61 22.33
C MET A 823 -16.66 -29.55 23.81
N SER A 824 -16.85 -30.62 24.54
CA SER A 824 -16.43 -30.69 25.96
C SER A 824 -14.94 -30.44 26.13
N ASN A 825 -14.58 -29.53 27.04
CA ASN A 825 -13.19 -29.14 27.33
C ASN A 825 -12.43 -28.54 26.15
N MET A 826 -13.13 -27.99 25.17
CA MET A 826 -12.54 -27.30 24.01
C MET A 826 -12.96 -25.83 24.02
N PRO A 827 -12.06 -24.93 23.51
CA PRO A 827 -12.39 -23.54 23.28
C PRO A 827 -13.54 -23.39 22.27
N ILE A 828 -14.08 -22.18 22.21
CA ILE A 828 -15.08 -21.82 21.20
C ILE A 828 -14.47 -21.95 19.81
N VAL A 829 -15.25 -22.43 18.86
CA VAL A 829 -14.85 -22.50 17.47
C VAL A 829 -15.75 -21.67 16.58
N ASN A 830 -15.11 -20.86 15.72
CA ASN A 830 -15.76 -20.14 14.63
C ASN A 830 -15.45 -20.85 13.32
N ILE A 831 -16.45 -20.97 12.44
CA ILE A 831 -16.28 -21.58 11.11
C ILE A 831 -16.05 -20.47 10.09
N HIS A 832 -15.02 -20.62 9.31
CA HIS A 832 -14.65 -19.77 8.19
C HIS A 832 -14.84 -20.53 6.88
N ALA A 833 -15.30 -19.82 5.85
CA ALA A 833 -15.45 -20.41 4.52
C ALA A 833 -14.37 -19.90 3.57
N TYR A 834 -13.82 -20.83 2.80
CA TYR A 834 -12.92 -20.54 1.70
C TYR A 834 -13.60 -20.91 0.40
N HIS A 835 -13.70 -19.98 -0.53
CA HIS A 835 -14.25 -20.24 -1.85
C HIS A 835 -13.16 -20.74 -2.78
N LEU A 836 -13.42 -21.86 -3.43
CA LEU A 836 -12.48 -22.52 -4.30
C LEU A 836 -13.14 -22.77 -5.65
N ASN A 837 -12.43 -22.43 -6.72
CA ASN A 837 -12.87 -22.67 -8.09
C ASN A 837 -12.71 -24.16 -8.47
N PRO A 838 -13.29 -24.63 -9.57
CA PRO A 838 -13.02 -25.98 -10.07
C PRO A 838 -11.53 -26.20 -10.32
N GLY A 839 -11.03 -27.40 -9.97
CA GLY A 839 -9.63 -27.77 -10.13
C GLY A 839 -9.09 -28.61 -8.99
N ARG A 840 -7.78 -28.85 -9.03
CA ARG A 840 -7.03 -29.51 -7.96
C ARG A 840 -6.45 -28.44 -7.03
N HIS A 841 -6.65 -28.62 -5.72
CA HIS A 841 -6.24 -27.69 -4.68
C HIS A 841 -5.37 -28.39 -3.65
N VAL A 842 -4.38 -27.64 -3.15
CA VAL A 842 -3.53 -27.98 -2.02
C VAL A 842 -3.68 -26.88 -0.99
N ILE A 843 -4.35 -27.16 0.11
CA ILE A 843 -4.59 -26.21 1.18
C ILE A 843 -3.64 -26.49 2.34
N ASN A 844 -2.75 -25.58 2.65
CA ASN A 844 -1.91 -25.64 3.83
C ASN A 844 -2.68 -25.03 5.01
N LEU A 845 -2.99 -25.84 6.00
CA LEU A 845 -3.59 -25.39 7.25
C LEU A 845 -2.49 -24.83 8.16
N PRO A 846 -2.66 -23.63 8.75
CA PRO A 846 -1.68 -23.05 9.66
C PRO A 846 -1.52 -23.91 10.94
N LYS A 847 -0.48 -23.61 11.71
CA LYS A 847 -0.30 -24.20 13.06
C LYS A 847 -1.45 -23.76 13.96
N GLY A 848 -2.04 -24.70 14.70
CA GLY A 848 -3.15 -24.44 15.61
C GLY A 848 -4.05 -25.65 15.80
N ILE A 849 -5.04 -25.51 16.69
CA ILE A 849 -6.12 -26.49 16.81
C ILE A 849 -7.15 -26.17 15.74
N ILE A 850 -7.21 -26.99 14.72
CA ILE A 850 -7.98 -26.74 13.51
C ILE A 850 -8.89 -27.92 13.23
N MET A 851 -10.06 -27.65 12.70
CA MET A 851 -10.95 -28.64 12.11
C MET A 851 -11.32 -28.25 10.68
N VAL A 852 -11.54 -29.23 9.83
CA VAL A 852 -12.17 -29.04 8.52
C VAL A 852 -13.57 -29.62 8.60
N ALA A 853 -14.57 -28.74 8.64
CA ALA A 853 -15.98 -29.12 8.81
C ALA A 853 -16.58 -29.73 7.53
N GLY A 854 -15.89 -29.62 6.41
CA GLY A 854 -16.30 -30.21 5.15
C GLY A 854 -16.34 -29.23 3.98
N PHE A 855 -16.97 -29.69 2.90
CA PHE A 855 -17.12 -28.94 1.66
C PHE A 855 -18.59 -28.82 1.30
N THR A 856 -19.02 -27.62 0.91
CA THR A 856 -20.41 -27.33 0.55
C THR A 856 -20.50 -26.44 -0.68
N ALA A 857 -21.72 -26.26 -1.22
CA ALA A 857 -21.95 -25.34 -2.34
C ALA A 857 -21.70 -23.87 -1.93
N THR A 858 -21.41 -23.04 -2.92
CA THR A 858 -21.01 -21.63 -2.69
C THR A 858 -22.15 -20.75 -2.23
N ASP A 859 -23.39 -21.15 -2.43
CA ASP A 859 -24.61 -20.40 -2.05
C ASP A 859 -25.08 -20.67 -0.61
N LEU A 860 -24.42 -21.58 0.13
CA LEU A 860 -24.77 -21.87 1.51
C LEU A 860 -24.70 -20.60 2.37
N LYS A 861 -25.82 -20.21 2.94
CA LYS A 861 -25.92 -19.15 3.93
C LYS A 861 -25.77 -19.76 5.33
N ILE A 862 -24.81 -19.26 6.08
CA ILE A 862 -24.51 -19.72 7.42
C ILE A 862 -24.64 -18.54 8.41
N ARG A 863 -25.18 -18.79 9.58
CA ARG A 863 -25.45 -17.80 10.62
C ARG A 863 -24.73 -18.10 11.93
N ASP A 864 -24.75 -17.17 12.87
CA ASP A 864 -24.31 -17.41 14.25
C ASP A 864 -25.24 -18.43 14.92
N ALA A 865 -24.67 -19.52 15.38
CA ALA A 865 -25.39 -20.61 16.02
C ALA A 865 -25.71 -20.36 17.50
N LYS A 866 -25.17 -19.31 18.11
CA LYS A 866 -25.34 -18.94 19.53
C LYS A 866 -25.05 -20.10 20.51
N LEU A 867 -24.16 -20.99 20.14
CA LEU A 867 -23.69 -22.07 21.02
C LEU A 867 -22.80 -21.50 22.15
N ASN A 868 -22.65 -22.23 23.24
CA ASN A 868 -21.89 -21.79 24.41
C ASN A 868 -22.42 -20.49 25.05
N GLY A 869 -23.76 -20.34 25.12
CA GLY A 869 -24.40 -19.18 25.72
C GLY A 869 -24.74 -18.05 24.78
N GLY A 870 -24.46 -18.24 23.50
CA GLY A 870 -24.66 -17.25 22.45
C GLY A 870 -23.48 -16.28 22.31
N SER A 871 -23.21 -15.80 21.12
CA SER A 871 -22.35 -14.63 20.99
C SER A 871 -23.13 -13.41 21.50
N ASN A 872 -22.46 -12.56 22.27
CA ASN A 872 -23.02 -11.28 22.68
C ASN A 872 -22.94 -10.26 21.52
N GLU A 873 -22.51 -10.71 20.32
CA GLU A 873 -22.37 -9.86 19.17
C GLU A 873 -23.72 -9.43 18.63
N VAL A 874 -23.79 -8.21 18.11
CA VAL A 874 -25.05 -7.57 17.70
C VAL A 874 -25.08 -7.27 16.20
N ASP A 875 -24.09 -7.73 15.45
CA ASP A 875 -23.99 -7.53 14.00
C ASP A 875 -25.12 -8.23 13.21
N TRP A 876 -25.72 -9.27 13.77
CA TRP A 876 -26.91 -9.92 13.20
C TRP A 876 -28.09 -8.96 12.98
N LEU A 877 -28.16 -7.85 13.75
CA LEU A 877 -29.19 -6.84 13.59
C LEU A 877 -29.18 -6.19 12.21
N PHE A 878 -28.03 -6.22 11.52
CA PHE A 878 -27.83 -5.69 10.18
C PHE A 878 -27.95 -6.73 9.07
N MET A 879 -28.37 -7.95 9.41
CA MET A 879 -28.56 -9.05 8.47
C MET A 879 -30.04 -9.35 8.29
N LYS A 880 -30.41 -9.80 7.05
CA LYS A 880 -31.77 -10.21 6.69
C LYS A 880 -32.20 -11.46 7.44
#